data_8a8844cc1b8e0525a2553cc61743e677
#
_entry.id   8a8844cc1b8e0525a2553cc61743e677
#
_cell.length_a   1.000
_cell.length_b   1.000
_cell.length_c   1.000
_cell.angle_alpha   90.00
_cell.angle_beta   90.00
_cell.angle_gamma   90.00
#
_symmetry.space_group_name_H-M   'P 1'
#
loop_
_entity.id
_entity.type
_entity.pdbx_description
1 polymer ?
#
loop_
_entity_poly.entity_id
_entity_poly.type
_entity_poly.pdbx_seq_one_letter_code
_entity_poly.pdbx_strand_id
1 'polypeptide(L)'
;MYLLSMTPLDTEHIDEICEDLKMQQETGVSTHAMMMMYFAPEGTPPVNRAEYFCEKYDLFRKKLDAEGVKHGVLVQSTLGHGAKPNSEHPFQKFESLTENGEVREVCCPFDKGYLAYIKEQMATLAKHKPSIIMIDDDMGLLYRWDKGCTCPLHMAEFNKRAGTNMTREQLYKHTQGNSDEDKYYTDIYIRVQGDSLVGAAKAMREGIDSVDPTIQGAISLAGNYCEFTDELAEAFAGKGNPTIARFNNGMYTAPGSRFFTKNMVRAAAQKEILGDKIDYLLAETDTCPQNRYSTSASLLHAHFTGTILEGAKGAKHWITRTSAFEPESGKAYRKILAKNSGFYEELSKLAEELKPVGCRIPLSKVKDYCLTTPNIFAVLLSHWATNVLERFGFPLYFSAKDGGAVFLDDSAPDKFTDEQIKEFLKGTLVLTAQSAKKLEERGFDEYTGVKVKPLGNRRTSGEILKVNGNKIATLHGLCELVPVNEKVIADSEVIHIPTPETKNILFPGSTIYKNNLGGAVMTFSGTPDTDFKYNQAFSFLCESRKLQFVKFLKETGNLPIYYPGDVDVYMRAGYLNDNSLMVALFNICLDPIDEISLICDKKINKIEKLTSEGKRITCDFYEQDGVIYVKEPLNTLAPVVLFIS
;
A
#
# COMPACT_ATOMS: atom_id res chain seq x y z
N MET A 1 17.88 9.80 -3.81
CA MET A 1 17.04 8.76 -3.16
C MET A 1 17.83 8.05 -2.07
N TYR A 2 17.17 7.51 -1.03
CA TYR A 2 17.79 6.56 -0.09
C TYR A 2 17.55 5.14 -0.59
N LEU A 3 18.61 4.42 -0.92
CA LEU A 3 18.54 3.05 -1.44
C LEU A 3 19.36 2.14 -0.52
N LEU A 4 18.67 1.37 0.31
CA LEU A 4 19.26 0.53 1.35
C LEU A 4 19.28 -0.93 0.86
N SER A 5 20.46 -1.52 0.66
CA SER A 5 20.61 -2.91 0.19
C SER A 5 20.94 -3.84 1.36
N MET A 6 20.05 -4.77 1.65
CA MET A 6 20.21 -5.75 2.74
C MET A 6 21.19 -6.85 2.35
N THR A 7 22.10 -7.20 3.26
CA THR A 7 23.10 -8.25 3.04
C THR A 7 23.35 -9.05 4.33
N PRO A 8 23.71 -10.34 4.23
CA PRO A 8 24.07 -11.14 5.40
C PRO A 8 25.46 -10.76 5.94
N LEU A 9 25.70 -11.03 7.22
CA LEU A 9 27.03 -11.02 7.83
C LEU A 9 27.71 -12.39 7.65
N ASP A 10 27.89 -12.80 6.40
CA ASP A 10 28.53 -14.06 6.03
C ASP A 10 30.05 -13.86 5.92
N THR A 11 30.77 -14.24 6.98
CA THR A 11 32.21 -14.03 7.09
C THR A 11 33.06 -14.97 6.22
N GLU A 12 32.44 -16.01 5.63
CA GLU A 12 33.14 -16.88 4.68
C GLU A 12 33.27 -16.25 3.29
N HIS A 13 32.43 -15.23 2.98
CA HIS A 13 32.34 -14.58 1.67
C HIS A 13 32.56 -13.07 1.73
N ILE A 14 33.40 -12.58 2.67
CA ILE A 14 33.57 -11.13 2.90
C ILE A 14 34.02 -10.40 1.62
N ASP A 15 34.95 -10.98 0.87
CA ASP A 15 35.53 -10.35 -0.31
C ASP A 15 34.47 -10.20 -1.42
N GLU A 16 33.77 -11.27 -1.72
CA GLU A 16 32.73 -11.28 -2.75
C GLU A 16 31.54 -10.35 -2.37
N ILE A 17 31.15 -10.34 -1.09
CA ILE A 17 30.08 -9.46 -0.61
C ILE A 17 30.52 -7.98 -0.71
N CYS A 18 31.71 -7.63 -0.27
CA CYS A 18 32.20 -6.24 -0.33
C CYS A 18 32.33 -5.77 -1.78
N GLU A 19 32.83 -6.61 -2.69
CA GLU A 19 32.88 -6.30 -4.12
C GLU A 19 31.50 -6.09 -4.73
N ASP A 20 30.52 -6.96 -4.42
CA ASP A 20 29.14 -6.82 -4.87
C ASP A 20 28.51 -5.52 -4.35
N LEU A 21 28.70 -5.18 -3.07
CA LEU A 21 28.16 -3.95 -2.47
C LEU A 21 28.78 -2.69 -3.06
N LYS A 22 30.07 -2.70 -3.35
CA LYS A 22 30.76 -1.62 -4.09
C LYS A 22 30.14 -1.43 -5.46
N MET A 23 29.99 -2.50 -6.23
CA MET A 23 29.36 -2.48 -7.55
C MET A 23 27.92 -1.96 -7.48
N GLN A 24 27.14 -2.33 -6.45
CA GLN A 24 25.78 -1.82 -6.26
C GLN A 24 25.77 -0.29 -6.05
N GLN A 25 26.71 0.28 -5.29
CA GLN A 25 26.78 1.73 -5.10
C GLN A 25 27.28 2.45 -6.35
N GLU A 26 28.30 1.93 -7.02
CA GLU A 26 28.82 2.50 -8.27
C GLU A 26 27.78 2.52 -9.39
N THR A 27 26.87 1.55 -9.41
CA THR A 27 25.82 1.44 -10.44
C THR A 27 24.49 2.07 -10.05
N GLY A 28 24.40 2.70 -8.87
CA GLY A 28 23.18 3.35 -8.38
C GLY A 28 22.09 2.40 -7.90
N VAL A 29 22.41 1.13 -7.65
CA VAL A 29 21.49 0.15 -7.06
C VAL A 29 21.26 0.44 -5.57
N SER A 30 22.30 0.85 -4.87
CA SER A 30 22.19 1.22 -3.46
C SER A 30 22.97 2.49 -3.13
N THR A 31 22.57 3.16 -2.05
CA THR A 31 23.30 4.24 -1.42
C THR A 31 23.98 3.80 -0.13
N HIS A 32 23.47 2.73 0.48
CA HIS A 32 24.02 2.15 1.72
C HIS A 32 23.90 0.62 1.69
N ALA A 33 24.98 -0.04 2.08
CA ALA A 33 25.00 -1.47 2.35
C ALA A 33 24.52 -1.70 3.80
N MET A 34 23.51 -2.56 3.99
CA MET A 34 22.87 -2.76 5.29
C MET A 34 23.10 -4.18 5.80
N MET A 35 23.96 -4.33 6.80
CA MET A 35 24.24 -5.62 7.43
C MET A 35 23.18 -5.98 8.43
N MET A 36 22.69 -7.24 8.39
CA MET A 36 21.63 -7.71 9.27
C MET A 36 22.16 -8.20 10.61
N MET A 37 21.55 -7.73 11.71
CA MET A 37 21.83 -8.16 13.07
C MET A 37 20.54 -8.50 13.81
N TYR A 38 20.64 -9.40 14.81
CA TYR A 38 19.51 -9.85 15.62
C TYR A 38 19.78 -9.58 17.10
N PHE A 39 18.95 -8.72 17.71
CA PHE A 39 19.14 -8.29 19.10
C PHE A 39 18.12 -8.88 20.07
N ALA A 40 17.49 -10.00 19.70
CA ALA A 40 16.63 -10.73 20.64
C ALA A 40 17.39 -11.07 21.93
N PRO A 41 16.85 -10.75 23.11
CA PRO A 41 17.48 -11.12 24.36
C PRO A 41 17.58 -12.64 24.55
N GLU A 42 18.72 -13.12 25.01
CA GLU A 42 18.96 -14.53 25.30
C GLU A 42 19.78 -14.69 26.59
N GLY A 43 19.36 -15.60 27.46
CA GLY A 43 20.06 -15.95 28.69
C GLY A 43 19.67 -15.14 29.92
N THR A 44 20.17 -15.58 31.09
CA THR A 44 19.96 -14.91 32.39
C THR A 44 21.29 -14.93 33.14
N PRO A 45 22.03 -13.78 33.17
CA PRO A 45 21.72 -12.49 32.52
C PRO A 45 21.76 -12.57 30.98
N PRO A 46 21.08 -11.63 30.25
CA PRO A 46 21.08 -11.64 28.81
C PRO A 46 22.49 -11.40 28.27
N VAL A 47 22.89 -12.15 27.24
CA VAL A 47 24.17 -11.94 26.54
C VAL A 47 24.15 -10.63 25.73
N ASN A 48 25.33 -10.00 25.58
CA ASN A 48 25.47 -8.83 24.72
C ASN A 48 25.50 -9.27 23.23
N ARG A 49 24.35 -9.25 22.57
CA ARG A 49 24.19 -9.64 21.17
C ARG A 49 24.94 -8.69 20.23
N ALA A 50 24.97 -7.40 20.58
CA ALA A 50 25.66 -6.41 19.76
C ALA A 50 27.17 -6.67 19.66
N GLU A 51 27.85 -7.07 20.74
CA GLU A 51 29.27 -7.44 20.70
C GLU A 51 29.52 -8.56 19.69
N TYR A 52 28.74 -9.64 19.79
CA TYR A 52 28.86 -10.79 18.87
C TYR A 52 28.72 -10.40 17.39
N PHE A 53 27.71 -9.59 17.05
CA PHE A 53 27.50 -9.18 15.66
C PHE A 53 28.49 -8.10 15.21
N CYS A 54 28.90 -7.21 16.09
CA CYS A 54 29.83 -6.14 15.77
C CYS A 54 31.26 -6.64 15.49
N GLU A 55 31.71 -7.72 16.14
CA GLU A 55 32.96 -8.39 15.76
C GLU A 55 32.99 -8.80 14.29
N LYS A 56 31.88 -9.39 13.80
CA LYS A 56 31.74 -9.75 12.38
C LYS A 56 31.62 -8.50 11.50
N TYR A 57 30.80 -7.53 11.92
CA TYR A 57 30.59 -6.29 11.18
C TYR A 57 31.89 -5.51 10.94
N ASP A 58 32.79 -5.48 11.92
CA ASP A 58 34.08 -4.80 11.78
C ASP A 58 34.98 -5.38 10.68
N LEU A 59 34.82 -6.66 10.35
CA LEU A 59 35.53 -7.27 9.24
C LEU A 59 35.06 -6.68 7.90
N PHE A 60 33.73 -6.53 7.73
CA PHE A 60 33.15 -5.89 6.55
C PHE A 60 33.46 -4.39 6.52
N ARG A 61 33.23 -3.70 7.66
CA ARG A 61 33.42 -2.26 7.79
C ARG A 61 34.81 -1.82 7.33
N LYS A 62 35.86 -2.48 7.80
CA LYS A 62 37.26 -2.15 7.42
C LYS A 62 37.49 -2.17 5.91
N LYS A 63 36.87 -3.11 5.19
CA LYS A 63 36.99 -3.19 3.73
C LYS A 63 36.14 -2.15 3.05
N LEU A 64 34.89 -2.01 3.48
CA LEU A 64 33.92 -1.05 2.92
C LEU A 64 34.42 0.40 3.10
N ASP A 65 34.95 0.74 4.28
CA ASP A 65 35.58 2.06 4.54
C ASP A 65 36.78 2.32 3.60
N ALA A 66 37.61 1.33 3.38
CA ALA A 66 38.75 1.45 2.49
C ALA A 66 38.36 1.70 1.03
N GLU A 67 37.20 1.19 0.61
CA GLU A 67 36.63 1.36 -0.73
C GLU A 67 35.67 2.56 -0.84
N GLY A 68 35.46 3.31 0.25
CA GLY A 68 34.52 4.44 0.30
C GLY A 68 33.05 4.07 0.19
N VAL A 69 32.70 2.81 0.47
CA VAL A 69 31.33 2.29 0.42
C VAL A 69 30.59 2.66 1.70
N LYS A 70 29.49 3.40 1.58
CA LYS A 70 28.63 3.74 2.72
C LYS A 70 27.89 2.49 3.22
N HIS A 71 27.89 2.31 4.53
CA HIS A 71 27.28 1.14 5.15
C HIS A 71 26.53 1.49 6.44
N GLY A 72 25.61 0.61 6.82
CA GLY A 72 24.79 0.70 8.00
C GLY A 72 24.35 -0.69 8.48
N VAL A 73 23.40 -0.70 9.39
CA VAL A 73 22.92 -1.92 10.02
C VAL A 73 21.39 -1.95 10.02
N LEU A 74 20.83 -3.11 9.65
CA LEU A 74 19.44 -3.46 9.91
C LEU A 74 19.38 -4.31 11.17
N VAL A 75 18.69 -3.82 12.19
CA VAL A 75 18.48 -4.55 13.44
C VAL A 75 17.10 -5.20 13.43
N GLN A 76 17.08 -6.51 13.56
CA GLN A 76 15.87 -7.32 13.70
C GLN A 76 15.75 -7.90 15.11
N SER A 77 14.56 -8.37 15.42
CA SER A 77 14.25 -9.12 16.64
C SER A 77 14.49 -8.36 17.93
N THR A 78 14.33 -7.04 17.91
CA THR A 78 14.40 -6.24 19.15
C THR A 78 13.31 -6.64 20.12
N LEU A 79 12.06 -6.85 19.65
CA LEU A 79 10.94 -7.36 20.43
C LEU A 79 10.66 -8.85 20.16
N GLY A 80 11.27 -9.45 19.13
CA GLY A 80 11.13 -10.87 18.84
C GLY A 80 10.82 -11.26 17.39
N HIS A 81 10.72 -10.30 16.46
CA HIS A 81 10.53 -10.62 15.04
C HIS A 81 11.78 -11.25 14.40
N GLY A 82 11.57 -12.26 13.56
CA GLY A 82 12.63 -12.92 12.78
C GLY A 82 13.32 -14.06 13.54
N ALA A 83 13.96 -13.77 14.67
CA ALA A 83 14.43 -14.80 15.59
C ALA A 83 13.58 -14.71 16.86
N LYS A 84 12.93 -15.80 17.24
CA LYS A 84 12.21 -15.83 18.52
C LYS A 84 13.23 -15.60 19.64
N PRO A 85 12.94 -14.68 20.61
CA PRO A 85 13.72 -14.62 21.81
C PRO A 85 13.77 -16.03 22.42
N ASN A 86 14.92 -16.44 22.90
CA ASN A 86 14.94 -17.64 23.73
C ASN A 86 14.02 -17.38 24.94
N SER A 87 13.21 -18.34 25.30
CA SER A 87 12.31 -18.22 26.47
C SER A 87 13.05 -17.90 27.78
N GLU A 88 14.36 -18.10 27.82
CA GLU A 88 15.22 -17.83 28.94
C GLU A 88 15.78 -16.40 28.94
N HIS A 89 14.95 -15.43 29.24
CA HIS A 89 15.37 -14.06 29.53
C HIS A 89 14.59 -13.50 30.74
N PRO A 90 15.17 -12.57 31.52
CA PRO A 90 14.57 -12.09 32.76
C PRO A 90 13.46 -11.05 32.59
N PHE A 91 13.18 -10.61 31.35
CA PHE A 91 12.26 -9.49 31.08
C PHE A 91 10.80 -9.94 31.06
N GLN A 92 9.89 -9.00 31.36
CA GLN A 92 8.46 -9.22 31.23
C GLN A 92 8.10 -9.64 29.80
N LYS A 93 7.40 -10.76 29.66
CA LYS A 93 6.87 -11.21 28.38
C LYS A 93 5.58 -10.50 28.00
N PHE A 94 5.33 -10.44 26.70
CA PHE A 94 4.07 -9.99 26.13
C PHE A 94 2.93 -10.99 26.49
N GLU A 95 1.77 -10.43 26.82
CA GLU A 95 0.52 -11.19 27.01
C GLU A 95 -0.55 -10.57 26.11
N SER A 96 -1.11 -11.36 25.18
CA SER A 96 -2.04 -10.85 24.17
C SER A 96 -3.39 -10.43 24.74
N LEU A 97 -4.04 -9.45 24.11
CA LEU A 97 -5.42 -9.05 24.41
C LEU A 97 -6.40 -10.05 23.76
N THR A 98 -6.44 -11.25 24.30
CA THR A 98 -7.39 -12.32 23.94
C THR A 98 -8.14 -12.76 25.18
N GLU A 99 -9.21 -13.51 25.02
CA GLU A 99 -10.00 -14.01 26.17
C GLU A 99 -9.13 -14.78 27.16
N ASN A 100 -8.13 -15.53 26.68
CA ASN A 100 -7.26 -16.38 27.50
C ASN A 100 -5.91 -15.78 27.86
N GLY A 101 -5.52 -14.62 27.28
CA GLY A 101 -4.26 -13.95 27.57
C GLY A 101 -3.02 -14.77 27.22
N GLU A 102 -2.88 -15.16 25.96
CA GLU A 102 -1.75 -15.98 25.54
C GLU A 102 -0.42 -15.25 25.71
N VAL A 103 0.53 -15.91 26.37
CA VAL A 103 1.90 -15.41 26.53
C VAL A 103 2.69 -15.65 25.24
N ARG A 104 3.36 -14.64 24.75
CA ARG A 104 4.26 -14.70 23.59
C ARG A 104 5.70 -14.48 24.01
N GLU A 105 6.62 -15.11 23.30
CA GLU A 105 8.07 -14.90 23.46
C GLU A 105 8.51 -13.56 22.83
N VAL A 106 7.95 -12.47 23.33
CA VAL A 106 8.18 -11.08 22.92
C VAL A 106 8.37 -10.25 24.19
N CYS A 107 9.38 -9.37 24.20
CA CYS A 107 9.62 -8.52 25.34
C CYS A 107 8.58 -7.40 25.45
N CYS A 108 8.17 -7.09 26.68
CA CYS A 108 7.32 -5.95 26.93
C CYS A 108 8.12 -4.63 26.84
N PRO A 109 7.73 -3.67 25.97
CA PRO A 109 8.44 -2.39 25.85
C PRO A 109 8.35 -1.49 27.11
N PHE A 110 7.52 -1.80 28.09
CA PHE A 110 7.51 -1.11 29.40
C PHE A 110 8.45 -1.72 30.42
N ASP A 111 9.07 -2.86 30.14
CA ASP A 111 10.01 -3.46 31.07
C ASP A 111 11.30 -2.64 31.16
N LYS A 112 11.61 -2.11 32.33
CA LYS A 112 12.80 -1.26 32.56
C LYS A 112 14.11 -1.99 32.31
N GLY A 113 14.17 -3.29 32.63
CA GLY A 113 15.34 -4.14 32.36
C GLY A 113 15.56 -4.32 30.86
N TYR A 114 14.48 -4.56 30.11
CA TYR A 114 14.53 -4.61 28.64
C TYR A 114 14.96 -3.28 28.04
N LEU A 115 14.41 -2.15 28.50
CA LEU A 115 14.82 -0.83 28.02
C LEU A 115 16.30 -0.53 28.27
N ALA A 116 16.83 -0.93 29.43
CA ALA A 116 18.26 -0.81 29.72
C ALA A 116 19.11 -1.71 28.80
N TYR A 117 18.69 -2.94 28.59
CA TYR A 117 19.32 -3.88 27.67
C TYR A 117 19.41 -3.34 26.25
N ILE A 118 18.28 -2.92 25.65
CA ILE A 118 18.28 -2.47 24.25
C ILE A 118 19.05 -1.16 24.08
N LYS A 119 19.04 -0.27 25.07
CA LYS A 119 19.87 0.94 25.10
C LYS A 119 21.35 0.60 25.06
N GLU A 120 21.79 -0.37 25.84
CA GLU A 120 23.18 -0.85 25.85
C GLU A 120 23.58 -1.48 24.52
N GLN A 121 22.70 -2.33 23.91
CA GLN A 121 22.93 -2.91 22.59
C GLN A 121 23.17 -1.82 21.54
N MET A 122 22.35 -0.78 21.52
CA MET A 122 22.48 0.33 20.58
C MET A 122 23.73 1.18 20.83
N ALA A 123 24.10 1.42 22.09
CA ALA A 123 25.34 2.10 22.44
C ALA A 123 26.58 1.29 21.98
N THR A 124 26.54 -0.03 22.14
CA THR A 124 27.60 -0.92 21.67
C THR A 124 27.72 -0.86 20.15
N LEU A 125 26.60 -0.99 19.41
CA LEU A 125 26.56 -0.89 17.95
C LEU A 125 27.10 0.47 17.46
N ALA A 126 26.71 1.57 18.10
CA ALA A 126 27.13 2.92 17.70
C ALA A 126 28.65 3.14 17.75
N LYS A 127 29.38 2.45 18.65
CA LYS A 127 30.86 2.49 18.72
C LYS A 127 31.53 2.00 17.43
N HIS A 128 30.83 1.19 16.63
CA HIS A 128 31.31 0.63 15.36
C HIS A 128 30.95 1.52 14.15
N LYS A 129 30.39 2.71 14.40
CA LYS A 129 30.21 3.83 13.44
C LYS A 129 29.43 3.47 12.16
N PRO A 130 28.28 2.79 12.24
CA PRO A 130 27.42 2.69 11.06
C PRO A 130 26.89 4.08 10.70
N SER A 131 26.76 4.40 9.40
CA SER A 131 26.19 5.69 8.98
C SER A 131 24.68 5.79 9.25
N ILE A 132 24.00 4.65 9.26
CA ILE A 132 22.55 4.53 9.52
C ILE A 132 22.25 3.22 10.26
N ILE A 133 21.32 3.28 11.20
CA ILE A 133 20.74 2.11 11.87
C ILE A 133 19.26 2.08 11.56
N MET A 134 18.78 0.97 11.00
CA MET A 134 17.36 0.76 10.72
C MET A 134 16.79 -0.34 11.61
N ILE A 135 15.66 -0.08 12.25
CA ILE A 135 14.89 -1.11 12.95
C ILE A 135 13.90 -1.73 11.97
N ASP A 136 13.89 -3.05 11.91
CA ASP A 136 12.95 -3.80 11.08
C ASP A 136 11.55 -3.78 11.68
N ASP A 137 10.60 -4.57 11.16
CA ASP A 137 9.16 -4.52 11.51
C ASP A 137 8.84 -5.00 12.93
N ASP A 138 9.71 -4.74 13.90
CA ASP A 138 9.52 -5.15 15.28
C ASP A 138 8.61 -4.22 16.09
N MET A 139 8.56 -2.95 15.67
CA MET A 139 7.95 -1.88 16.46
C MET A 139 6.44 -1.80 16.25
N GLY A 140 5.75 -2.92 16.48
CA GLY A 140 4.30 -3.05 16.37
C GLY A 140 3.75 -4.06 17.37
N LEU A 141 2.75 -3.65 18.16
CA LEU A 141 2.09 -4.50 19.16
C LEU A 141 0.64 -4.85 18.79
N LEU A 142 -0.14 -3.86 18.31
CA LEU A 142 -1.57 -4.03 18.03
C LEU A 142 -1.84 -4.98 16.88
N TYR A 143 -1.03 -4.87 15.84
CA TYR A 143 -1.20 -5.63 14.63
C TYR A 143 -0.47 -6.96 14.65
N ARG A 144 0.78 -6.95 15.07
CA ARG A 144 1.69 -8.09 14.89
C ARG A 144 1.49 -9.19 15.93
N TRP A 145 1.02 -8.79 17.14
CA TRP A 145 1.01 -9.65 18.31
C TRP A 145 -0.38 -9.77 18.95
N ASP A 146 -1.38 -10.10 18.14
CA ASP A 146 -2.73 -10.41 18.64
C ASP A 146 -3.36 -9.28 19.48
N LYS A 147 -3.50 -8.10 18.86
CA LYS A 147 -4.26 -6.95 19.38
C LYS A 147 -3.63 -6.21 20.57
N GLY A 148 -2.32 -6.34 20.78
CA GLY A 148 -1.59 -5.59 21.79
C GLY A 148 -1.33 -6.34 23.09
N CYS A 149 -0.54 -5.72 23.94
CA CYS A 149 -0.05 -6.31 25.19
C CYS A 149 -0.94 -5.97 26.37
N THR A 150 -1.26 -6.95 27.19
CA THR A 150 -2.02 -6.84 28.45
C THR A 150 -1.27 -7.45 29.63
N CYS A 151 0.05 -7.53 29.55
CA CYS A 151 0.88 -7.95 30.69
C CYS A 151 0.67 -7.02 31.90
N PRO A 152 1.10 -7.40 33.10
CA PRO A 152 0.90 -6.60 34.32
C PRO A 152 1.36 -5.14 34.18
N LEU A 153 2.44 -4.86 33.44
CA LEU A 153 2.95 -3.51 33.22
C LEU A 153 2.00 -2.66 32.35
N HIS A 154 1.50 -3.24 31.25
CA HIS A 154 0.55 -2.55 30.38
C HIS A 154 -0.80 -2.34 31.08
N MET A 155 -1.31 -3.34 31.78
CA MET A 155 -2.56 -3.23 32.52
C MET A 155 -2.47 -2.20 33.67
N ALA A 156 -1.32 -2.11 34.36
CA ALA A 156 -1.12 -1.10 35.37
C ALA A 156 -1.16 0.34 34.81
N GLU A 157 -0.50 0.57 33.67
CA GLU A 157 -0.51 1.89 33.01
C GLU A 157 -1.89 2.21 32.40
N PHE A 158 -2.57 1.23 31.80
CA PHE A 158 -3.94 1.38 31.32
C PHE A 158 -4.88 1.78 32.46
N ASN A 159 -4.93 1.02 33.53
CA ASN A 159 -5.80 1.27 34.68
C ASN A 159 -5.54 2.63 35.33
N LYS A 160 -4.28 3.03 35.42
CA LYS A 160 -3.89 4.35 35.91
C LYS A 160 -4.48 5.47 35.04
N ARG A 161 -4.40 5.36 33.72
CA ARG A 161 -4.93 6.38 32.78
C ARG A 161 -6.45 6.39 32.72
N ALA A 162 -7.05 5.21 32.73
CA ALA A 162 -8.50 5.04 32.68
C ALA A 162 -9.19 5.35 34.01
N GLY A 163 -8.45 5.44 35.11
CA GLY A 163 -9.01 5.62 36.47
C GLY A 163 -9.78 4.39 36.97
N THR A 164 -9.37 3.18 36.56
CA THR A 164 -10.07 1.92 36.82
C THR A 164 -9.16 0.89 37.50
N ASN A 165 -9.73 -0.30 37.77
CA ASN A 165 -9.01 -1.50 38.19
C ASN A 165 -9.49 -2.69 37.34
N MET A 166 -9.64 -2.49 36.05
CA MET A 166 -10.10 -3.53 35.13
C MET A 166 -9.11 -4.69 35.03
N THR A 167 -9.67 -5.89 34.89
CA THR A 167 -8.91 -7.07 34.46
C THR A 167 -8.77 -7.06 32.93
N ARG A 168 -7.86 -7.90 32.40
CA ARG A 168 -7.71 -8.09 30.95
C ARG A 168 -9.04 -8.52 30.30
N GLU A 169 -9.78 -9.43 30.93
CA GLU A 169 -11.06 -9.96 30.42
C GLU A 169 -12.13 -8.86 30.34
N GLN A 170 -12.13 -7.92 31.28
CA GLN A 170 -13.03 -6.76 31.24
C GLN A 170 -12.64 -5.81 30.11
N LEU A 171 -11.37 -5.48 29.98
CA LEU A 171 -10.85 -4.67 28.88
C LEU A 171 -11.14 -5.32 27.52
N TYR A 172 -10.91 -6.63 27.38
CA TYR A 172 -11.20 -7.37 26.15
C TYR A 172 -12.65 -7.20 25.70
N LYS A 173 -13.63 -7.25 26.65
CA LYS A 173 -15.05 -7.03 26.32
C LYS A 173 -15.29 -5.63 25.74
N HIS A 174 -14.70 -4.60 26.33
CA HIS A 174 -14.80 -3.22 25.81
C HIS A 174 -14.24 -3.10 24.42
N THR A 175 -13.12 -3.76 24.11
CA THR A 175 -12.53 -3.71 22.74
C THR A 175 -13.35 -4.45 21.69
N GLN A 176 -14.38 -5.19 22.06
CA GLN A 176 -15.34 -5.83 21.14
C GLN A 176 -16.66 -5.04 21.00
N GLY A 177 -16.87 -4.04 21.85
CA GLY A 177 -18.08 -3.21 21.85
C GLY A 177 -17.96 -1.96 20.98
N ASN A 178 -19.08 -1.23 20.84
CA ASN A 178 -19.16 -0.03 20.00
C ASN A 178 -19.78 1.18 20.74
N SER A 179 -20.07 1.06 22.05
CA SER A 179 -20.56 2.19 22.86
C SER A 179 -19.49 3.27 22.99
N ASP A 180 -19.87 4.47 23.40
CA ASP A 180 -18.91 5.56 23.66
C ASP A 180 -17.94 5.19 24.79
N GLU A 181 -18.40 4.42 25.78
CA GLU A 181 -17.56 3.88 26.83
C GLU A 181 -16.55 2.86 26.29
N ASP A 182 -16.97 1.97 25.40
CA ASP A 182 -16.08 0.99 24.76
C ASP A 182 -14.99 1.69 23.95
N LYS A 183 -15.35 2.71 23.18
CA LYS A 183 -14.39 3.53 22.43
C LYS A 183 -13.40 4.25 23.35
N TYR A 184 -13.88 4.85 24.42
CA TYR A 184 -13.05 5.54 25.40
C TYR A 184 -11.95 4.63 25.98
N TYR A 185 -12.30 3.43 26.43
CA TYR A 185 -11.31 2.49 26.96
C TYR A 185 -10.40 1.92 25.86
N THR A 186 -10.93 1.67 24.69
CA THR A 186 -10.16 1.20 23.53
C THR A 186 -9.11 2.24 23.12
N ASP A 187 -9.45 3.52 23.07
CA ASP A 187 -8.52 4.60 22.71
C ASP A 187 -7.38 4.74 23.74
N ILE A 188 -7.70 4.67 25.04
CA ILE A 188 -6.67 4.66 26.09
C ILE A 188 -5.74 3.45 25.92
N TYR A 189 -6.30 2.27 25.68
CA TYR A 189 -5.52 1.06 25.50
C TYR A 189 -4.57 1.16 24.30
N ILE A 190 -5.08 1.63 23.16
CA ILE A 190 -4.28 1.85 21.94
C ILE A 190 -3.13 2.83 22.23
N ARG A 191 -3.42 3.94 22.92
CA ARG A 191 -2.39 4.94 23.24
C ARG A 191 -1.31 4.37 24.19
N VAL A 192 -1.68 3.53 25.13
CA VAL A 192 -0.72 2.85 26.03
C VAL A 192 0.23 1.95 25.24
N GLN A 193 -0.27 1.23 24.21
CA GLN A 193 0.60 0.44 23.33
C GLN A 193 1.61 1.34 22.60
N GLY A 194 1.12 2.44 22.01
CA GLY A 194 1.98 3.40 21.31
C GLY A 194 3.06 4.02 22.17
N ASP A 195 2.70 4.46 23.37
CA ASP A 195 3.66 5.08 24.29
C ASP A 195 4.75 4.11 24.75
N SER A 196 4.42 2.82 24.89
CA SER A 196 5.42 1.79 25.21
C SER A 196 6.43 1.61 24.07
N LEU A 197 5.96 1.58 22.83
CA LEU A 197 6.82 1.48 21.65
C LEU A 197 7.70 2.72 21.46
N VAL A 198 7.11 3.92 21.58
CA VAL A 198 7.86 5.20 21.50
C VAL A 198 8.90 5.30 22.62
N GLY A 199 8.57 4.81 23.83
CA GLY A 199 9.53 4.68 24.93
C GLY A 199 10.73 3.80 24.59
N ALA A 200 10.49 2.65 23.94
CA ALA A 200 11.56 1.78 23.49
C ALA A 200 12.42 2.43 22.39
N ALA A 201 11.80 3.10 21.40
CA ALA A 201 12.52 3.85 20.37
C ALA A 201 13.41 4.94 20.96
N LYS A 202 12.92 5.68 21.97
CA LYS A 202 13.72 6.68 22.72
C LYS A 202 14.89 6.06 23.45
N ALA A 203 14.69 4.93 24.13
CA ALA A 203 15.77 4.23 24.81
C ALA A 203 16.88 3.77 23.84
N MET A 204 16.48 3.24 22.67
CA MET A 204 17.41 2.90 21.60
C MET A 204 18.18 4.14 21.11
N ARG A 205 17.48 5.24 20.84
CA ARG A 205 18.10 6.51 20.40
C ARG A 205 19.07 7.08 21.45
N GLU A 206 18.70 7.09 22.72
CA GLU A 206 19.58 7.49 23.81
C GLU A 206 20.87 6.66 23.88
N GLY A 207 20.79 5.35 23.57
CA GLY A 207 21.97 4.50 23.43
C GLY A 207 22.90 4.98 22.33
N ILE A 208 22.36 5.26 21.14
CA ILE A 208 23.13 5.76 20.00
C ILE A 208 23.71 7.14 20.32
N ASP A 209 22.90 8.07 20.81
CA ASP A 209 23.32 9.46 21.10
C ASP A 209 24.41 9.55 22.18
N SER A 210 24.47 8.58 23.08
CA SER A 210 25.53 8.52 24.09
C SER A 210 26.93 8.29 23.50
N VAL A 211 26.97 7.86 22.22
CA VAL A 211 28.22 7.55 21.49
C VAL A 211 28.41 8.51 20.31
N ASP A 212 27.44 8.56 19.41
CA ASP A 212 27.48 9.41 18.21
C ASP A 212 26.07 9.82 17.76
N PRO A 213 25.63 11.04 18.05
CA PRO A 213 24.32 11.54 17.69
C PRO A 213 24.13 11.80 16.18
N THR A 214 25.20 11.71 15.37
CA THR A 214 25.12 11.91 13.90
C THR A 214 24.66 10.67 13.15
N ILE A 215 24.67 9.50 13.80
CA ILE A 215 24.18 8.25 13.20
C ILE A 215 22.68 8.38 12.92
N GLN A 216 22.28 8.19 11.66
CA GLN A 216 20.89 8.28 11.25
C GLN A 216 20.07 7.09 11.77
N GLY A 217 18.81 7.37 12.16
CA GLY A 217 17.85 6.34 12.54
C GLY A 217 16.78 6.16 11.45
N ALA A 218 16.38 4.92 11.18
CA ALA A 218 15.28 4.60 10.27
C ALA A 218 14.40 3.49 10.86
N ILE A 219 13.12 3.44 10.47
CA ILE A 219 12.15 2.48 10.97
C ILE A 219 11.39 1.81 9.82
N SER A 220 11.14 0.51 9.93
CA SER A 220 10.17 -0.18 9.07
C SER A 220 8.77 -0.11 9.69
N LEU A 221 7.74 0.11 8.85
CA LEU A 221 6.37 -0.02 9.28
C LEU A 221 6.05 -1.48 9.63
N ALA A 222 5.51 -1.70 10.83
CA ALA A 222 5.18 -3.03 11.32
C ALA A 222 3.82 -3.55 10.82
N GLY A 223 3.06 -2.75 10.12
CA GLY A 223 1.75 -3.13 9.58
C GLY A 223 1.12 -2.05 8.72
N ASN A 224 -0.06 -2.34 8.18
CA ASN A 224 -0.74 -1.46 7.23
C ASN A 224 -1.31 -0.17 7.86
N TYR A 225 -1.48 -0.14 9.17
CA TYR A 225 -2.10 1.00 9.89
C TYR A 225 -1.12 2.08 10.30
N CYS A 226 0.14 1.98 9.89
CA CYS A 226 1.16 2.94 10.30
C CYS A 226 1.26 3.12 11.82
N GLU A 227 1.10 2.03 12.58
CA GLU A 227 1.03 1.98 14.04
C GLU A 227 2.12 2.86 14.69
N PHE A 228 1.74 4.10 15.06
CA PHE A 228 2.64 5.10 15.65
C PHE A 228 3.94 5.38 14.87
N THR A 229 4.01 5.02 13.57
CA THR A 229 5.25 5.07 12.78
C THR A 229 5.84 6.48 12.71
N ASP A 230 5.00 7.51 12.62
CA ASP A 230 5.43 8.90 12.65
C ASP A 230 6.16 9.24 13.96
N GLU A 231 5.57 8.91 15.11
CA GLU A 231 6.16 9.15 16.43
C GLU A 231 7.41 8.28 16.67
N LEU A 232 7.41 7.04 16.16
CA LEU A 232 8.56 6.14 16.25
C LEU A 232 9.72 6.65 15.39
N ALA A 233 9.45 7.09 14.16
CA ALA A 233 10.46 7.62 13.27
C ALA A 233 11.08 8.91 13.85
N GLU A 234 10.26 9.83 14.38
CA GLU A 234 10.72 11.04 15.05
C GLU A 234 11.59 10.71 16.28
N ALA A 235 11.14 9.76 17.13
CA ALA A 235 11.86 9.36 18.32
C ALA A 235 13.21 8.68 18.01
N PHE A 236 13.34 8.01 16.86
CA PHE A 236 14.52 7.23 16.51
C PHE A 236 15.46 7.95 15.53
N ALA A 237 15.01 8.95 14.75
CA ALA A 237 15.82 9.65 13.75
C ALA A 237 17.09 10.28 14.33
N GLY A 238 17.00 10.87 15.53
CA GLY A 238 18.07 11.65 16.14
C GLY A 238 18.00 13.14 15.76
N LYS A 239 18.57 13.98 16.59
CA LYS A 239 18.49 15.45 16.45
C LYS A 239 19.17 15.93 15.16
N GLY A 240 18.39 16.58 14.31
CA GLY A 240 18.87 17.16 13.05
C GLY A 240 19.01 16.17 11.90
N ASN A 241 18.69 14.91 12.11
CA ASN A 241 18.60 13.89 11.08
C ASN A 241 17.18 13.85 10.49
N PRO A 242 17.02 13.46 9.21
CA PRO A 242 15.71 13.28 8.60
C PRO A 242 14.98 12.07 9.20
N THR A 243 13.66 12.13 9.21
CA THR A 243 12.80 10.98 9.49
C THR A 243 12.75 10.04 8.30
N ILE A 244 13.07 8.76 8.52
CA ILE A 244 13.11 7.74 7.47
C ILE A 244 12.23 6.57 7.91
N ALA A 245 11.24 6.20 7.07
CA ALA A 245 10.41 5.03 7.29
C ALA A 245 10.24 4.21 6.01
N ARG A 246 10.09 2.89 6.11
CA ARG A 246 9.82 1.99 5.00
C ARG A 246 8.35 1.60 4.99
N PHE A 247 7.66 1.69 3.85
CA PHE A 247 6.32 1.15 3.64
C PHE A 247 6.25 -0.35 3.96
N ASN A 248 5.09 -0.81 4.42
CA ASN A 248 4.77 -2.23 4.43
C ASN A 248 4.04 -2.58 3.13
N ASN A 249 4.78 -2.81 2.06
CA ASN A 249 4.24 -3.13 0.74
C ASN A 249 5.07 -4.18 -0.03
N GLY A 250 5.79 -5.04 0.68
CA GLY A 250 6.60 -6.11 0.10
C GLY A 250 5.80 -7.15 -0.69
N MET A 251 6.44 -7.76 -1.68
CA MET A 251 5.85 -8.77 -2.55
C MET A 251 6.57 -10.11 -2.41
N TYR A 252 6.44 -10.71 -1.23
CA TYR A 252 7.02 -12.02 -0.93
C TYR A 252 6.42 -13.12 -1.81
N THR A 253 7.26 -13.95 -2.44
CA THR A 253 6.82 -15.11 -3.22
C THR A 253 5.62 -14.81 -4.13
N ALA A 254 5.70 -13.73 -4.91
CA ALA A 254 4.58 -13.22 -5.67
C ALA A 254 4.03 -14.23 -6.69
N PRO A 255 2.78 -14.67 -6.56
CA PRO A 255 2.22 -15.75 -7.36
C PRO A 255 1.89 -15.38 -8.81
N GLY A 256 2.00 -14.11 -9.17
CA GLY A 256 1.71 -13.63 -10.52
C GLY A 256 1.77 -12.11 -10.66
N SER A 257 1.65 -11.62 -11.89
CA SER A 257 1.77 -10.20 -12.25
C SER A 257 0.78 -9.30 -11.51
N ARG A 258 -0.43 -9.77 -11.26
CA ARG A 258 -1.48 -9.01 -10.58
C ARG A 258 -1.23 -8.77 -9.09
N PHE A 259 -0.27 -9.48 -8.49
CA PHE A 259 0.09 -9.22 -7.08
C PHE A 259 0.68 -7.81 -6.89
N PHE A 260 1.19 -7.22 -7.95
CA PHE A 260 1.71 -5.86 -7.99
C PHE A 260 0.68 -4.82 -7.52
N THR A 261 -0.55 -4.84 -8.05
CA THR A 261 -1.52 -3.76 -7.85
C THR A 261 -2.02 -3.64 -6.41
N LYS A 262 -2.15 -4.75 -5.68
CA LYS A 262 -2.51 -4.75 -4.26
C LYS A 262 -1.57 -3.94 -3.37
N ASN A 263 -0.30 -3.88 -3.74
CA ASN A 263 0.71 -3.18 -2.97
C ASN A 263 0.76 -1.67 -3.25
N MET A 264 0.16 -1.23 -4.35
CA MET A 264 0.06 0.20 -4.68
C MET A 264 -0.92 0.92 -3.77
N VAL A 265 -2.11 0.38 -3.55
CA VAL A 265 -3.09 0.95 -2.60
C VAL A 265 -2.54 0.98 -1.18
N ARG A 266 -1.75 -0.04 -0.79
CA ARG A 266 -1.13 -0.10 0.55
C ARG A 266 -0.11 1.03 0.74
N ALA A 267 0.76 1.28 -0.24
CA ALA A 267 1.71 2.38 -0.21
C ALA A 267 1.00 3.74 -0.15
N ALA A 268 0.01 3.94 -1.02
CA ALA A 268 -0.77 5.17 -1.06
C ALA A 268 -1.49 5.46 0.27
N ALA A 269 -2.15 4.45 0.87
CA ALA A 269 -2.84 4.61 2.15
C ALA A 269 -1.89 4.95 3.29
N GLN A 270 -0.73 4.28 3.35
CA GLN A 270 0.30 4.58 4.36
C GLN A 270 0.85 6.00 4.20
N LYS A 271 1.10 6.45 2.96
CA LYS A 271 1.53 7.82 2.69
C LYS A 271 0.48 8.85 3.14
N GLU A 272 -0.80 8.63 2.84
CA GLU A 272 -1.87 9.55 3.27
C GLU A 272 -1.99 9.66 4.79
N ILE A 273 -1.82 8.55 5.52
CA ILE A 273 -1.86 8.53 6.99
C ILE A 273 -0.65 9.24 7.59
N LEU A 274 0.55 8.97 7.07
CA LEU A 274 1.80 9.55 7.57
C LEU A 274 1.95 11.03 7.17
N GLY A 275 1.42 11.40 5.99
CA GLY A 275 1.50 12.76 5.48
C GLY A 275 2.95 13.22 5.29
N ASP A 276 3.21 14.49 5.61
CA ASP A 276 4.52 15.13 5.48
C ASP A 276 5.41 14.96 6.74
N LYS A 277 5.03 14.09 7.67
CA LYS A 277 5.79 13.86 8.91
C LYS A 277 7.03 12.99 8.70
N ILE A 278 7.10 12.29 7.57
CA ILE A 278 8.24 11.45 7.19
C ILE A 278 8.94 12.06 5.98
N ASP A 279 10.19 12.44 6.14
CA ASP A 279 10.98 13.06 5.07
C ASP A 279 11.27 12.08 3.92
N TYR A 280 11.55 10.81 4.26
CA TYR A 280 11.85 9.76 3.28
C TYR A 280 11.03 8.49 3.57
N LEU A 281 10.03 8.25 2.73
CA LEU A 281 9.30 6.99 2.68
C LEU A 281 10.00 6.05 1.67
N LEU A 282 10.36 4.85 2.11
CA LEU A 282 11.08 3.86 1.30
C LEU A 282 10.16 2.73 0.88
N ALA A 283 10.25 2.32 -0.38
CA ALA A 283 9.58 1.11 -0.87
C ALA A 283 10.14 -0.15 -0.20
N GLU A 284 9.30 -1.12 0.09
CA GLU A 284 9.72 -2.47 0.47
C GLU A 284 9.89 -3.34 -0.78
N THR A 285 11.02 -3.20 -1.43
CA THR A 285 11.37 -3.97 -2.62
C THR A 285 11.94 -5.33 -2.23
N ASP A 286 11.07 -6.19 -1.72
CA ASP A 286 11.43 -7.52 -1.26
C ASP A 286 11.20 -8.58 -2.33
N THR A 287 12.20 -9.42 -2.55
CA THR A 287 12.19 -10.53 -3.48
C THR A 287 12.27 -11.90 -2.79
N CYS A 288 11.98 -11.94 -1.47
CA CYS A 288 12.06 -13.17 -0.67
C CYS A 288 11.40 -14.37 -1.39
N PRO A 289 12.10 -15.49 -1.45
CA PRO A 289 13.41 -15.87 -0.87
C PRO A 289 14.64 -15.45 -1.71
N GLN A 290 14.65 -14.30 -2.31
CA GLN A 290 15.70 -13.64 -3.11
C GLN A 290 16.22 -14.51 -4.27
N ASN A 291 15.31 -15.14 -4.98
CA ASN A 291 15.62 -15.92 -6.18
C ASN A 291 14.52 -15.79 -7.25
N ARG A 292 14.91 -15.97 -8.51
CA ARG A 292 14.00 -15.81 -9.67
C ARG A 292 12.99 -16.93 -9.84
N TYR A 293 13.11 -18.02 -9.09
CA TYR A 293 12.09 -19.08 -9.09
C TYR A 293 10.80 -18.61 -8.41
N SER A 294 10.89 -17.64 -7.49
CA SER A 294 9.77 -17.13 -6.72
C SER A 294 9.32 -15.73 -7.18
N THR A 295 10.25 -14.81 -7.48
CA THR A 295 9.92 -13.43 -7.84
C THR A 295 10.76 -13.00 -9.05
N SER A 296 10.12 -12.53 -10.12
CA SER A 296 10.82 -12.07 -11.31
C SER A 296 11.47 -10.69 -11.10
N ALA A 297 12.57 -10.42 -11.80
CA ALA A 297 13.21 -9.11 -11.80
C ALA A 297 12.31 -8.03 -12.43
N SER A 298 11.48 -8.38 -13.41
CA SER A 298 10.50 -7.46 -14.00
C SER A 298 9.44 -7.05 -12.98
N LEU A 299 8.98 -7.97 -12.12
CA LEU A 299 8.04 -7.64 -11.07
C LEU A 299 8.65 -6.69 -10.04
N LEU A 300 9.92 -6.89 -9.66
CA LEU A 300 10.65 -5.94 -8.80
C LEU A 300 10.70 -4.55 -9.42
N HIS A 301 11.03 -4.46 -10.72
CA HIS A 301 11.06 -3.19 -11.46
C HIS A 301 9.68 -2.52 -11.49
N ALA A 302 8.62 -3.24 -11.85
CA ALA A 302 7.26 -2.71 -11.84
C ALA A 302 6.83 -2.25 -10.44
N HIS A 303 7.11 -3.04 -9.41
CA HIS A 303 6.78 -2.71 -8.02
C HIS A 303 7.48 -1.44 -7.55
N PHE A 304 8.78 -1.32 -7.78
CA PHE A 304 9.51 -0.12 -7.37
C PHE A 304 9.02 1.12 -8.15
N THR A 305 8.83 0.99 -9.48
CA THR A 305 8.26 2.07 -10.31
C THR A 305 6.90 2.53 -9.79
N GLY A 306 5.98 1.60 -9.55
CA GLY A 306 4.65 1.91 -9.01
C GLY A 306 4.71 2.55 -7.62
N THR A 307 5.58 2.06 -6.73
CA THR A 307 5.71 2.63 -5.38
C THR A 307 6.32 4.05 -5.41
N ILE A 308 7.21 4.36 -6.36
CA ILE A 308 7.68 5.74 -6.59
C ILE A 308 6.50 6.64 -6.98
N LEU A 309 5.60 6.19 -7.85
CA LEU A 309 4.40 6.94 -8.23
C LEU A 309 3.42 7.14 -7.07
N GLU A 310 3.46 6.28 -6.05
CA GLU A 310 2.74 6.46 -4.78
C GLU A 310 3.54 7.28 -3.75
N GLY A 311 4.72 7.81 -4.11
CA GLY A 311 5.51 8.78 -3.35
C GLY A 311 6.68 8.21 -2.57
N ALA A 312 7.18 7.03 -2.92
CA ALA A 312 8.44 6.55 -2.36
C ALA A 312 9.63 7.41 -2.83
N LYS A 313 10.50 7.78 -1.87
CA LYS A 313 11.74 8.53 -2.10
C LYS A 313 12.99 7.65 -1.97
N GLY A 314 12.84 6.35 -2.12
CA GLY A 314 13.88 5.36 -2.00
C GLY A 314 13.33 3.96 -1.83
N ALA A 315 14.20 3.04 -1.42
CA ALA A 315 13.83 1.65 -1.20
C ALA A 315 14.69 0.97 -0.14
N LYS A 316 14.11 -0.02 0.52
CA LYS A 316 14.80 -1.06 1.27
C LYS A 316 14.84 -2.30 0.37
N HIS A 317 15.97 -2.54 -0.27
CA HIS A 317 16.16 -3.63 -1.22
C HIS A 317 16.52 -4.94 -0.52
N TRP A 318 15.66 -5.94 -0.64
CA TRP A 318 15.91 -7.33 -0.27
C TRP A 318 16.19 -8.15 -1.54
N ILE A 319 17.36 -7.95 -2.13
CA ILE A 319 17.77 -8.50 -3.42
C ILE A 319 18.97 -9.47 -3.31
N THR A 320 19.53 -9.57 -2.12
CA THR A 320 20.59 -10.53 -1.79
C THR A 320 20.06 -11.52 -0.76
N ARG A 321 20.41 -12.78 -0.90
CA ARG A 321 20.01 -13.81 0.04
C ARG A 321 20.57 -13.52 1.43
N THR A 322 19.70 -13.45 2.46
CA THR A 322 20.06 -12.93 3.78
C THR A 322 20.40 -14.02 4.81
N SER A 323 20.03 -15.28 4.54
CA SER A 323 20.41 -16.41 5.40
C SER A 323 21.84 -16.91 5.17
N ALA A 324 22.31 -16.81 3.93
CA ALA A 324 23.67 -17.11 3.50
C ALA A 324 23.92 -16.41 2.18
N PHE A 325 25.15 -15.98 1.93
CA PHE A 325 25.51 -15.37 0.65
C PHE A 325 25.55 -16.43 -0.45
N GLU A 326 24.92 -16.11 -1.57
CA GLU A 326 24.92 -16.93 -2.77
C GLU A 326 25.10 -16.00 -3.98
N PRO A 327 26.28 -15.98 -4.61
CA PRO A 327 26.68 -14.92 -5.54
C PRO A 327 25.78 -14.83 -6.78
N GLU A 328 25.23 -15.95 -7.25
CA GLU A 328 24.31 -15.96 -8.41
C GLU A 328 22.90 -15.49 -8.07
N SER A 329 22.48 -15.67 -6.81
CA SER A 329 21.19 -15.19 -6.33
C SER A 329 21.15 -13.67 -6.32
N GLY A 330 20.11 -13.10 -6.93
CA GLY A 330 19.92 -11.66 -6.97
C GLY A 330 20.65 -10.90 -8.11
N LYS A 331 21.55 -11.52 -8.88
CA LYS A 331 22.20 -10.86 -10.03
C LYS A 331 21.22 -10.20 -11.00
N ALA A 332 20.11 -10.86 -11.29
CA ALA A 332 19.09 -10.31 -12.19
C ALA A 332 18.40 -9.09 -11.60
N TYR A 333 18.19 -9.06 -10.28
CA TYR A 333 17.62 -7.91 -9.58
C TYR A 333 18.58 -6.72 -9.63
N ARG A 334 19.85 -6.95 -9.28
CA ARG A 334 20.89 -5.90 -9.36
C ARG A 334 21.03 -5.35 -10.78
N LYS A 335 21.01 -6.23 -11.80
CA LYS A 335 21.09 -5.82 -13.21
C LYS A 335 19.92 -4.93 -13.63
N ILE A 336 18.68 -5.26 -13.27
CA ILE A 336 17.51 -4.46 -13.67
C ILE A 336 17.48 -3.12 -12.91
N LEU A 337 17.84 -3.11 -11.62
CA LEU A 337 17.93 -1.88 -10.84
C LEU A 337 19.03 -0.95 -11.35
N ALA A 338 20.23 -1.47 -11.61
CA ALA A 338 21.33 -0.71 -12.20
C ALA A 338 20.97 -0.11 -13.57
N LYS A 339 20.35 -0.91 -14.44
CA LYS A 339 19.91 -0.46 -15.76
C LYS A 339 18.95 0.73 -15.67
N ASN A 340 18.08 0.75 -14.67
CA ASN A 340 17.00 1.74 -14.51
C ASN A 340 17.28 2.78 -13.40
N SER A 341 18.49 2.90 -12.90
CA SER A 341 18.82 3.83 -11.79
C SER A 341 18.47 5.28 -12.13
N GLY A 342 18.82 5.76 -13.32
CA GLY A 342 18.45 7.08 -13.81
C GLY A 342 16.94 7.28 -13.98
N PHE A 343 16.24 6.24 -14.47
CA PHE A 343 14.79 6.24 -14.57
C PHE A 343 14.11 6.44 -13.21
N TYR A 344 14.52 5.71 -12.17
CA TYR A 344 13.92 5.84 -10.84
C TYR A 344 14.18 7.21 -10.23
N GLU A 345 15.39 7.74 -10.40
CA GLU A 345 15.75 9.05 -9.87
C GLU A 345 14.91 10.17 -10.51
N GLU A 346 14.75 10.15 -11.82
CA GLU A 346 13.95 11.14 -12.53
C GLU A 346 12.46 10.97 -12.24
N LEU A 347 11.96 9.72 -12.24
CA LEU A 347 10.55 9.45 -11.92
C LEU A 347 10.18 9.90 -10.50
N SER A 348 11.09 9.80 -9.54
CA SER A 348 10.84 10.27 -8.16
C SER A 348 10.63 11.78 -8.09
N LYS A 349 11.37 12.57 -8.89
CA LYS A 349 11.18 14.02 -9.00
C LYS A 349 9.83 14.35 -9.66
N LEU A 350 9.52 13.65 -10.76
CA LEU A 350 8.26 13.83 -11.50
C LEU A 350 7.03 13.45 -10.68
N ALA A 351 7.14 12.42 -9.84
CA ALA A 351 6.04 11.99 -8.97
C ALA A 351 5.67 13.03 -7.90
N GLU A 352 6.62 13.86 -7.46
CA GLU A 352 6.35 14.98 -6.53
C GLU A 352 5.53 16.11 -7.18
N GLU A 353 5.65 16.29 -8.50
CA GLU A 353 4.94 17.31 -9.26
C GLU A 353 3.58 16.84 -9.78
N LEU A 354 3.34 15.52 -9.79
CA LEU A 354 2.21 14.91 -10.46
C LEU A 354 0.87 15.32 -9.83
N LYS A 355 0.02 15.94 -10.62
CA LYS A 355 -1.38 16.23 -10.28
C LYS A 355 -2.26 15.16 -10.91
N PRO A 356 -2.68 14.12 -10.14
CA PRO A 356 -3.34 12.95 -10.70
C PRO A 356 -4.69 13.30 -11.34
N VAL A 357 -5.08 12.51 -12.35
CA VAL A 357 -6.37 12.60 -13.04
C VAL A 357 -7.03 11.23 -13.17
N GLY A 358 -8.34 11.19 -13.39
CA GLY A 358 -9.09 9.97 -13.66
C GLY A 358 -9.94 9.48 -12.50
N CYS A 359 -9.96 8.16 -12.31
CA CYS A 359 -10.72 7.49 -11.26
C CYS A 359 -9.99 7.60 -9.92
N ARG A 360 -10.73 7.93 -8.87
CA ARG A 360 -10.18 8.08 -7.52
C ARG A 360 -10.82 7.09 -6.56
N ILE A 361 -9.97 6.36 -5.85
CA ILE A 361 -10.38 5.66 -4.63
C ILE A 361 -10.07 6.58 -3.46
N PRO A 362 -11.09 7.09 -2.74
CA PRO A 362 -10.86 8.02 -1.64
C PRO A 362 -10.25 7.28 -0.45
N LEU A 363 -9.25 7.89 0.16
CA LEU A 363 -8.57 7.37 1.35
C LEU A 363 -9.01 8.17 2.58
N SER A 364 -9.22 7.47 3.69
CA SER A 364 -9.41 8.11 4.99
C SER A 364 -8.05 8.37 5.62
N LYS A 365 -7.87 9.58 6.20
CA LYS A 365 -6.69 9.92 7.02
C LYS A 365 -6.77 9.41 8.45
N VAL A 366 -7.90 8.81 8.82
CA VAL A 366 -8.09 8.30 10.17
C VAL A 366 -7.24 7.05 10.35
N LYS A 367 -6.40 7.06 11.36
CA LYS A 367 -5.73 5.86 11.87
C LYS A 367 -6.81 4.97 12.47
N ASP A 368 -7.37 4.07 11.68
CA ASP A 368 -8.41 3.15 12.15
C ASP A 368 -7.73 1.91 12.75
N TYR A 369 -7.55 1.93 14.06
CA TYR A 369 -7.05 0.79 14.82
C TYR A 369 -8.20 -0.18 15.10
N CYS A 370 -8.66 -0.90 14.09
CA CYS A 370 -9.72 -1.88 14.27
C CYS A 370 -9.19 -3.13 14.98
N LEU A 371 -9.38 -3.22 16.28
CA LEU A 371 -9.02 -4.39 17.08
C LEU A 371 -9.92 -5.61 16.82
N THR A 372 -11.03 -5.42 16.13
CA THR A 372 -12.01 -6.49 15.85
C THR A 372 -11.81 -7.17 14.48
N THR A 373 -11.07 -6.55 13.57
CA THR A 373 -10.89 -7.09 12.21
C THR A 373 -9.66 -7.99 12.14
N PRO A 374 -9.82 -9.30 11.91
CA PRO A 374 -8.69 -10.23 11.88
C PRO A 374 -7.78 -10.08 10.66
N ASN A 375 -8.22 -9.39 9.61
CA ASN A 375 -7.47 -9.19 8.38
C ASN A 375 -7.44 -7.73 7.94
N ILE A 376 -6.45 -7.04 8.42
CA ILE A 376 -6.10 -5.65 8.14
C ILE A 376 -5.95 -5.35 6.64
N PHE A 377 -5.41 -6.30 5.87
CA PHE A 377 -5.23 -6.13 4.43
C PHE A 377 -6.57 -5.99 3.69
N ALA A 378 -7.64 -6.56 4.20
CA ALA A 378 -8.97 -6.46 3.61
C ALA A 378 -9.57 -5.05 3.73
N VAL A 379 -9.24 -4.30 4.76
CA VAL A 379 -9.79 -2.95 5.01
C VAL A 379 -9.29 -1.90 4.03
N LEU A 380 -8.10 -2.09 3.46
CA LEU A 380 -7.49 -1.17 2.50
C LEU A 380 -7.78 -1.52 1.04
N LEU A 381 -8.37 -2.69 0.78
CA LEU A 381 -8.67 -3.11 -0.59
C LEU A 381 -9.96 -2.45 -1.08
N SER A 382 -9.89 -1.80 -2.23
CA SER A 382 -11.08 -1.40 -2.99
C SER A 382 -11.35 -2.42 -4.08
N HIS A 383 -12.53 -3.02 -4.06
CA HIS A 383 -12.95 -3.96 -5.10
C HIS A 383 -13.18 -3.25 -6.44
N TRP A 384 -13.57 -1.96 -6.44
CA TRP A 384 -13.56 -1.15 -7.65
C TRP A 384 -12.16 -1.07 -8.27
N ALA A 385 -11.13 -0.78 -7.46
CA ALA A 385 -9.77 -0.71 -7.94
C ALA A 385 -9.30 -2.07 -8.48
N THR A 386 -9.24 -3.08 -7.61
CA THR A 386 -8.57 -4.36 -7.90
C THR A 386 -9.30 -5.22 -8.91
N ASN A 387 -10.63 -5.13 -8.96
CA ASN A 387 -11.45 -6.02 -9.77
C ASN A 387 -11.92 -5.40 -11.09
N VAL A 388 -11.91 -4.06 -11.22
CA VAL A 388 -12.44 -3.36 -12.39
C VAL A 388 -11.44 -2.34 -12.96
N LEU A 389 -11.16 -1.25 -12.21
CA LEU A 389 -10.47 -0.08 -12.75
C LEU A 389 -9.02 -0.37 -13.18
N GLU A 390 -8.29 -1.16 -12.40
CA GLU A 390 -6.92 -1.59 -12.72
C GLU A 390 -6.83 -2.40 -14.02
N ARG A 391 -7.95 -2.98 -14.46
CA ARG A 391 -8.01 -3.84 -15.64
C ARG A 391 -8.46 -3.11 -16.90
N PHE A 392 -9.19 -2.01 -16.75
CA PHE A 392 -9.75 -1.28 -17.87
C PHE A 392 -8.78 -0.29 -18.52
N GLY A 393 -7.57 -0.13 -17.96
CA GLY A 393 -6.64 0.87 -18.47
C GLY A 393 -7.15 2.30 -18.28
N PHE A 394 -7.91 2.54 -17.21
CA PHE A 394 -8.30 3.88 -16.78
C PHE A 394 -7.24 4.46 -15.84
N PRO A 395 -6.94 5.77 -15.92
CA PRO A 395 -6.10 6.40 -14.91
C PRO A 395 -6.73 6.22 -13.54
N LEU A 396 -6.01 5.58 -12.62
CA LEU A 396 -6.46 5.27 -11.28
C LEU A 396 -5.48 5.86 -10.26
N TYR A 397 -5.98 6.50 -9.21
CA TYR A 397 -5.17 6.96 -8.09
C TYR A 397 -5.91 6.86 -6.76
N PHE A 398 -5.13 6.90 -5.68
CA PHE A 398 -5.62 6.80 -4.31
C PHE A 398 -5.27 8.09 -3.60
N SER A 399 -6.26 8.78 -3.01
CA SER A 399 -6.00 10.06 -2.34
C SER A 399 -7.14 10.44 -1.39
N ALA A 400 -6.78 11.08 -0.27
CA ALA A 400 -7.72 11.77 0.61
C ALA A 400 -8.09 13.17 0.10
N LYS A 401 -7.35 13.72 -0.90
CA LYS A 401 -7.62 15.03 -1.49
C LYS A 401 -8.78 14.96 -2.49
N ASP A 402 -9.42 16.11 -2.73
CA ASP A 402 -10.52 16.23 -3.69
C ASP A 402 -10.04 16.06 -5.14
N GLY A 403 -11.00 15.79 -6.04
CA GLY A 403 -10.79 15.64 -7.48
C GLY A 403 -11.14 14.25 -8.01
N GLY A 404 -11.18 14.10 -9.33
CA GLY A 404 -11.47 12.86 -10.04
C GLY A 404 -12.87 12.29 -9.83
N ALA A 405 -13.16 11.19 -10.50
CA ALA A 405 -14.37 10.41 -10.25
C ALA A 405 -14.16 9.50 -9.03
N VAL A 406 -14.97 9.67 -8.01
CA VAL A 406 -14.91 8.90 -6.75
C VAL A 406 -15.64 7.58 -6.91
N PHE A 407 -15.00 6.49 -6.45
CA PHE A 407 -15.59 5.15 -6.43
C PHE A 407 -15.69 4.65 -5.00
N LEU A 408 -16.90 4.35 -4.54
CA LEU A 408 -17.17 3.80 -3.20
C LEU A 408 -17.68 2.38 -3.30
N ASP A 409 -16.96 1.46 -2.66
CA ASP A 409 -17.38 0.06 -2.51
C ASP A 409 -18.36 -0.09 -1.34
N ASP A 410 -18.83 -1.31 -1.13
CA ASP A 410 -19.91 -1.68 -0.23
C ASP A 410 -19.78 -1.10 1.19
N SER A 411 -18.62 -1.20 1.82
CA SER A 411 -18.40 -0.68 3.17
C SER A 411 -17.71 0.71 3.21
N ALA A 412 -17.30 1.23 2.07
CA ALA A 412 -16.53 2.48 2.02
C ALA A 412 -17.26 3.69 2.64
N PRO A 413 -18.60 3.87 2.49
CA PRO A 413 -19.28 5.01 3.10
C PRO A 413 -19.08 5.13 4.62
N ASP A 414 -18.88 4.01 5.33
CA ASP A 414 -18.72 4.01 6.79
C ASP A 414 -17.40 4.67 7.24
N LYS A 415 -16.45 4.85 6.33
CA LYS A 415 -15.13 5.44 6.60
C LYS A 415 -15.11 6.96 6.48
N PHE A 416 -16.22 7.57 6.06
CA PHE A 416 -16.30 9.00 5.76
C PHE A 416 -17.43 9.68 6.53
N THR A 417 -17.18 10.93 6.95
CA THR A 417 -18.22 11.76 7.59
C THR A 417 -19.27 12.19 6.59
N ASP A 418 -20.42 12.70 7.09
CA ASP A 418 -21.50 13.23 6.24
C ASP A 418 -21.04 14.42 5.39
N GLU A 419 -20.12 15.26 5.92
CA GLU A 419 -19.53 16.37 5.18
C GLU A 419 -18.68 15.86 4.02
N GLN A 420 -17.85 14.83 4.23
CA GLN A 420 -17.04 14.22 3.18
C GLN A 420 -17.91 13.54 2.12
N ILE A 421 -18.98 12.85 2.52
CA ILE A 421 -19.96 12.27 1.59
C ILE A 421 -20.63 13.36 0.75
N LYS A 422 -21.02 14.50 1.35
CA LYS A 422 -21.57 15.65 0.61
C LYS A 422 -20.59 16.20 -0.42
N GLU A 423 -19.30 16.28 -0.09
CA GLU A 423 -18.29 16.70 -1.07
C GLU A 423 -18.17 15.71 -2.24
N PHE A 424 -18.22 14.40 -1.98
CA PHE A 424 -18.23 13.41 -3.06
C PHE A 424 -19.49 13.55 -3.95
N LEU A 425 -20.64 13.84 -3.35
CA LEU A 425 -21.90 14.02 -4.05
C LEU A 425 -21.97 15.31 -4.90
N LYS A 426 -21.09 16.29 -4.68
CA LYS A 426 -20.94 17.47 -5.55
C LYS A 426 -20.16 17.17 -6.83
N GLY A 427 -19.39 16.09 -6.86
CA GLY A 427 -18.55 15.68 -7.98
C GLY A 427 -19.15 14.50 -8.77
N THR A 428 -18.28 13.70 -9.35
CA THR A 428 -18.63 12.44 -10.01
C THR A 428 -18.46 11.30 -9.02
N LEU A 429 -19.53 10.54 -8.79
CA LEU A 429 -19.57 9.45 -7.81
C LEU A 429 -20.09 8.17 -8.44
N VAL A 430 -19.38 7.06 -8.20
CA VAL A 430 -19.78 5.71 -8.62
C VAL A 430 -20.00 4.84 -7.38
N LEU A 431 -21.15 4.21 -7.31
CA LEU A 431 -21.63 3.44 -6.17
C LEU A 431 -21.98 2.00 -6.54
N THR A 432 -21.79 1.08 -5.60
CA THR A 432 -22.45 -0.23 -5.60
C THR A 432 -23.85 -0.10 -4.97
N ALA A 433 -24.70 -1.13 -5.13
CA ALA A 433 -25.98 -1.16 -4.43
C ALA A 433 -25.81 -1.07 -2.91
N GLN A 434 -24.79 -1.74 -2.35
CA GLN A 434 -24.55 -1.75 -0.90
C GLN A 434 -24.06 -0.38 -0.39
N SER A 435 -23.14 0.27 -1.11
CA SER A 435 -22.74 1.63 -0.75
C SER A 435 -23.90 2.63 -0.86
N ALA A 436 -24.74 2.50 -1.91
CA ALA A 436 -25.95 3.31 -2.03
C ALA A 436 -26.97 3.04 -0.89
N LYS A 437 -27.10 1.79 -0.44
CA LYS A 437 -27.96 1.42 0.70
C LYS A 437 -27.50 2.08 1.99
N LYS A 438 -26.20 2.08 2.27
CA LYS A 438 -25.64 2.78 3.43
C LYS A 438 -25.85 4.29 3.38
N LEU A 439 -25.75 4.87 2.19
CA LEU A 439 -26.05 6.29 2.00
C LEU A 439 -27.55 6.60 2.15
N GLU A 440 -28.44 5.71 1.70
CA GLU A 440 -29.89 5.81 1.96
C GLU A 440 -30.19 5.82 3.47
N GLU A 441 -29.57 4.92 4.24
CA GLU A 441 -29.71 4.82 5.70
C GLU A 441 -29.23 6.09 6.44
N ARG A 442 -28.33 6.85 5.81
CA ARG A 442 -27.83 8.15 6.29
C ARG A 442 -28.60 9.35 5.71
N GLY A 443 -29.70 9.13 4.95
CA GLY A 443 -30.54 10.18 4.38
C GLY A 443 -30.03 10.85 3.11
N PHE A 444 -29.13 10.17 2.36
CA PHE A 444 -28.57 10.70 1.10
C PHE A 444 -29.26 10.18 -0.15
N ASP A 445 -30.38 9.45 -0.04
CA ASP A 445 -31.09 8.87 -1.19
C ASP A 445 -31.58 9.92 -2.19
N GLU A 446 -31.95 11.12 -1.75
CA GLU A 446 -32.32 12.24 -2.64
C GLU A 446 -31.16 12.71 -3.53
N TYR A 447 -29.90 12.51 -3.09
CA TYR A 447 -28.69 12.92 -3.84
C TYR A 447 -28.10 11.76 -4.64
N THR A 448 -28.26 10.50 -4.20
CA THR A 448 -27.84 9.33 -5.00
C THR A 448 -28.88 8.99 -6.07
N GLY A 449 -30.11 9.43 -5.93
CA GLY A 449 -31.21 9.22 -6.88
C GLY A 449 -31.90 7.87 -6.73
N VAL A 450 -31.50 7.01 -5.79
CA VAL A 450 -32.05 5.65 -5.67
C VAL A 450 -32.27 5.25 -4.22
N LYS A 451 -33.29 4.40 -4.03
CA LYS A 451 -33.47 3.52 -2.87
C LYS A 451 -33.10 2.11 -3.25
N VAL A 452 -32.65 1.31 -2.29
CA VAL A 452 -32.16 -0.04 -2.55
C VAL A 452 -33.02 -1.07 -1.82
N LYS A 453 -33.54 -2.05 -2.56
CA LYS A 453 -34.34 -3.15 -2.03
C LYS A 453 -33.66 -4.50 -2.29
N PRO A 454 -33.82 -5.49 -1.41
CA PRO A 454 -33.37 -6.85 -1.68
C PRO A 454 -34.03 -7.42 -2.96
N LEU A 455 -33.23 -8.19 -3.73
CA LEU A 455 -33.76 -8.89 -4.92
C LEU A 455 -34.88 -9.89 -4.58
N GLY A 456 -34.82 -10.51 -3.41
CA GLY A 456 -35.74 -11.59 -3.01
C GLY A 456 -35.53 -12.84 -3.87
N ASN A 457 -36.63 -13.56 -4.14
CA ASN A 457 -36.59 -14.81 -4.92
C ASN A 457 -36.75 -14.59 -6.44
N ARG A 458 -36.58 -13.36 -6.94
CA ARG A 458 -36.74 -13.07 -8.37
C ARG A 458 -35.62 -13.69 -9.19
N ARG A 459 -36.00 -14.31 -10.32
CA ARG A 459 -35.03 -14.84 -11.30
C ARG A 459 -34.63 -13.76 -12.29
N THR A 460 -33.38 -13.76 -12.67
CA THR A 460 -32.81 -12.86 -13.68
C THR A 460 -32.23 -13.67 -14.85
N SER A 461 -32.23 -13.11 -16.05
CA SER A 461 -31.71 -13.74 -17.27
C SER A 461 -30.57 -12.95 -17.91
N GLY A 462 -30.25 -11.78 -17.39
CA GLY A 462 -29.18 -10.92 -17.88
C GLY A 462 -29.46 -9.45 -17.60
N GLU A 463 -28.58 -8.62 -18.09
CA GLU A 463 -28.64 -7.16 -18.04
C GLU A 463 -28.43 -6.62 -19.46
N ILE A 464 -29.24 -5.64 -19.88
CA ILE A 464 -29.10 -4.96 -21.17
C ILE A 464 -28.54 -3.56 -20.93
N LEU A 465 -27.41 -3.27 -21.54
CA LEU A 465 -26.77 -1.97 -21.44
C LEU A 465 -27.31 -1.01 -22.50
N LYS A 466 -27.66 0.22 -22.10
CA LYS A 466 -28.19 1.24 -23.04
C LYS A 466 -27.12 1.77 -24.00
N VAL A 467 -25.83 1.70 -23.62
CA VAL A 467 -24.72 2.23 -24.42
C VAL A 467 -24.63 1.57 -25.81
N ASN A 468 -24.95 0.28 -25.94
CA ASN A 468 -24.85 -0.44 -27.21
C ASN A 468 -25.98 -1.49 -27.43
N GLY A 469 -26.92 -1.62 -26.48
CA GLY A 469 -28.02 -2.60 -26.54
C GLY A 469 -27.60 -4.04 -26.25
N ASN A 470 -26.36 -4.31 -25.90
CA ASN A 470 -25.87 -5.67 -25.67
C ASN A 470 -26.41 -6.22 -24.34
N LYS A 471 -26.71 -7.53 -24.38
CA LYS A 471 -27.06 -8.31 -23.20
C LYS A 471 -25.78 -8.94 -22.61
N ILE A 472 -25.59 -8.73 -21.33
CA ILE A 472 -24.49 -9.31 -20.55
C ILE A 472 -25.04 -10.08 -19.34
N ALA A 473 -24.15 -10.75 -18.58
CA ALA A 473 -24.50 -11.37 -17.32
C ALA A 473 -24.88 -10.31 -16.27
N THR A 474 -25.77 -10.69 -15.35
CA THR A 474 -26.10 -9.83 -14.19
C THR A 474 -24.92 -9.71 -13.24
N LEU A 475 -24.90 -8.62 -12.49
CA LEU A 475 -23.91 -8.38 -11.44
C LEU A 475 -24.07 -9.37 -10.27
N HIS A 476 -23.01 -9.53 -9.49
CA HIS A 476 -23.05 -10.27 -8.24
C HIS A 476 -23.72 -9.42 -7.14
N GLY A 477 -24.32 -10.08 -6.15
CA GLY A 477 -24.94 -9.38 -5.01
C GLY A 477 -26.08 -8.43 -5.42
N LEU A 478 -26.87 -8.80 -6.44
CA LEU A 478 -27.94 -7.97 -7.00
C LEU A 478 -28.94 -7.50 -5.95
N CYS A 479 -29.20 -6.19 -6.00
CA CYS A 479 -30.31 -5.53 -5.33
C CYS A 479 -31.15 -4.77 -6.37
N GLU A 480 -32.41 -4.52 -6.06
CA GLU A 480 -33.27 -3.68 -6.87
C GLU A 480 -32.96 -2.20 -6.62
N LEU A 481 -32.63 -1.46 -7.66
CA LEU A 481 -32.55 0.00 -7.63
C LEU A 481 -33.93 0.58 -7.90
N VAL A 482 -34.42 1.39 -6.97
CA VAL A 482 -35.75 2.08 -7.07
C VAL A 482 -35.47 3.57 -7.26
N PRO A 483 -35.67 4.15 -8.47
CA PRO A 483 -35.51 5.58 -8.70
C PRO A 483 -36.38 6.42 -7.75
N VAL A 484 -35.82 7.47 -7.16
CA VAL A 484 -36.57 8.37 -6.24
C VAL A 484 -37.42 9.39 -6.99
N ASN A 485 -37.15 9.65 -8.26
CA ASN A 485 -37.91 10.54 -9.14
C ASN A 485 -37.62 10.24 -10.63
N GLU A 486 -38.35 10.90 -11.50
CA GLU A 486 -38.30 10.73 -12.97
C GLU A 486 -37.02 11.24 -13.64
N LYS A 487 -36.16 12.01 -12.94
CA LYS A 487 -34.89 12.52 -13.46
C LYS A 487 -33.79 11.45 -13.42
N VAL A 488 -34.01 10.37 -12.70
CA VAL A 488 -33.07 9.23 -12.64
C VAL A 488 -33.16 8.43 -13.93
N ILE A 489 -32.03 8.33 -14.64
CA ILE A 489 -31.93 7.64 -15.92
C ILE A 489 -31.47 6.20 -15.66
N ALA A 490 -32.24 5.21 -16.12
CA ALA A 490 -31.77 3.83 -16.19
C ALA A 490 -30.74 3.71 -17.34
N ASP A 491 -29.49 3.45 -17.00
CA ASP A 491 -28.40 3.28 -17.97
C ASP A 491 -28.20 1.81 -18.40
N SER A 492 -28.76 0.89 -17.63
CA SER A 492 -28.97 -0.50 -17.98
C SER A 492 -30.23 -1.07 -17.34
N GLU A 493 -30.70 -2.22 -17.83
CA GLU A 493 -31.92 -2.88 -17.36
C GLU A 493 -31.66 -4.35 -17.04
N VAL A 494 -31.98 -4.79 -15.82
CA VAL A 494 -32.02 -6.21 -15.48
C VAL A 494 -33.30 -6.82 -16.03
N ILE A 495 -33.18 -7.94 -16.72
CA ILE A 495 -34.30 -8.61 -17.39
C ILE A 495 -34.50 -10.03 -16.91
N HIS A 496 -35.73 -10.53 -17.10
CA HIS A 496 -36.11 -11.92 -17.02
C HIS A 496 -36.76 -12.39 -18.32
N ILE A 497 -36.26 -13.51 -18.85
CA ILE A 497 -36.77 -14.14 -20.06
C ILE A 497 -37.37 -15.50 -19.65
N PRO A 498 -38.64 -15.56 -19.27
CA PRO A 498 -39.31 -16.81 -18.86
C PRO A 498 -39.56 -17.76 -20.03
N THR A 499 -39.77 -17.21 -21.22
CA THR A 499 -39.88 -17.97 -22.51
C THR A 499 -39.17 -17.21 -23.61
N PRO A 500 -38.83 -17.87 -24.75
CA PRO A 500 -38.15 -17.19 -25.86
C PRO A 500 -38.88 -15.95 -26.39
N GLU A 501 -40.19 -15.92 -26.29
CA GLU A 501 -41.05 -14.85 -26.83
C GLU A 501 -41.30 -13.72 -25.82
N THR A 502 -40.93 -13.90 -24.53
CA THR A 502 -41.21 -12.92 -23.49
C THR A 502 -39.95 -12.36 -22.88
N LYS A 503 -39.91 -11.05 -22.73
CA LYS A 503 -38.84 -10.32 -22.07
C LYS A 503 -39.45 -9.32 -21.09
N ASN A 504 -39.21 -9.53 -19.82
CA ASN A 504 -39.67 -8.65 -18.74
C ASN A 504 -38.49 -7.81 -18.22
N ILE A 505 -38.65 -6.49 -18.25
CA ILE A 505 -37.75 -5.57 -17.53
C ILE A 505 -38.14 -5.60 -16.06
N LEU A 506 -37.19 -5.87 -15.19
CA LEU A 506 -37.43 -5.99 -13.75
C LEU A 506 -37.16 -4.69 -13.00
N PHE A 507 -35.99 -4.10 -13.21
CA PHE A 507 -35.52 -2.87 -12.57
C PHE A 507 -34.23 -2.40 -13.28
N PRO A 508 -33.78 -1.15 -12.99
CA PRO A 508 -32.50 -0.65 -13.51
C PRO A 508 -31.31 -1.49 -13.01
N GLY A 509 -30.45 -1.97 -13.91
CA GLY A 509 -29.16 -2.63 -13.58
C GLY A 509 -28.11 -1.61 -13.15
N SER A 510 -28.20 -0.41 -13.73
CA SER A 510 -27.46 0.77 -13.31
C SER A 510 -28.28 2.03 -13.59
N THR A 511 -28.01 3.09 -12.80
CA THR A 511 -28.66 4.39 -12.96
C THR A 511 -27.65 5.51 -13.04
N ILE A 512 -28.01 6.60 -13.73
CA ILE A 512 -27.31 7.87 -13.72
C ILE A 512 -28.25 8.96 -13.20
N TYR A 513 -27.77 9.75 -12.26
CA TYR A 513 -28.53 10.84 -11.67
C TYR A 513 -27.67 12.11 -11.53
N LYS A 514 -28.16 13.23 -12.07
CA LYS A 514 -27.57 14.56 -11.82
C LYS A 514 -28.35 15.20 -10.68
N ASN A 515 -27.69 15.32 -9.52
CA ASN A 515 -28.32 15.79 -8.30
C ASN A 515 -28.34 17.32 -8.19
N ASN A 516 -29.06 17.85 -7.20
CA ASN A 516 -29.19 19.28 -6.96
C ASN A 516 -27.96 19.94 -6.30
N LEU A 517 -26.94 19.16 -5.93
CA LEU A 517 -25.63 19.66 -5.49
C LEU A 517 -24.69 19.94 -6.67
N GLY A 518 -25.11 19.62 -7.90
CA GLY A 518 -24.33 19.79 -9.13
C GLY A 518 -23.51 18.56 -9.53
N GLY A 519 -23.53 17.50 -8.75
CA GLY A 519 -22.78 16.26 -9.06
C GLY A 519 -23.57 15.27 -9.92
N ALA A 520 -22.83 14.28 -10.45
CA ALA A 520 -23.36 13.15 -11.21
C ALA A 520 -23.05 11.85 -10.50
N VAL A 521 -24.08 11.05 -10.22
CA VAL A 521 -23.95 9.77 -9.51
C VAL A 521 -24.33 8.63 -10.43
N MET A 522 -23.46 7.63 -10.56
CA MET A 522 -23.75 6.36 -11.20
C MET A 522 -23.84 5.28 -10.14
N THR A 523 -24.97 4.58 -10.10
CA THR A 523 -25.19 3.49 -9.13
C THR A 523 -25.45 2.18 -9.86
N PHE A 524 -24.71 1.13 -9.48
CA PHE A 524 -24.88 -0.23 -9.96
C PHE A 524 -25.74 -1.05 -9.02
N SER A 525 -26.61 -1.91 -9.56
CA SER A 525 -27.49 -2.80 -8.79
C SER A 525 -26.78 -3.96 -8.07
N GLY A 526 -25.49 -4.15 -8.31
CA GLY A 526 -24.65 -5.18 -7.70
C GLY A 526 -23.29 -4.63 -7.27
N THR A 527 -22.37 -5.52 -7.02
CA THR A 527 -21.04 -5.21 -6.47
C THR A 527 -19.91 -5.82 -7.31
N PRO A 528 -18.74 -5.16 -7.41
CA PRO A 528 -17.52 -5.79 -7.92
C PRO A 528 -16.86 -6.71 -6.88
N ASP A 529 -17.35 -6.77 -5.64
CA ASP A 529 -16.91 -7.72 -4.62
C ASP A 529 -17.51 -9.09 -4.92
N THR A 530 -16.65 -10.04 -5.23
CA THR A 530 -17.06 -11.41 -5.48
C THR A 530 -15.94 -12.38 -5.16
N ASP A 531 -16.23 -13.37 -4.35
CA ASP A 531 -15.37 -14.53 -4.13
C ASP A 531 -15.35 -15.44 -5.36
N PHE A 532 -16.31 -15.25 -6.27
CA PHE A 532 -16.47 -16.08 -7.44
C PHE A 532 -16.07 -15.34 -8.71
N LYS A 533 -14.85 -15.57 -9.15
CA LYS A 533 -14.18 -14.89 -10.28
C LYS A 533 -14.97 -14.85 -11.59
N TYR A 534 -15.85 -15.84 -11.84
CA TYR A 534 -16.61 -15.91 -13.09
C TYR A 534 -17.64 -14.79 -13.25
N ASN A 535 -18.33 -14.38 -12.19
CA ASN A 535 -19.33 -13.32 -12.30
C ASN A 535 -18.73 -12.00 -12.75
N GLN A 536 -17.55 -11.65 -12.26
CA GLN A 536 -16.87 -10.43 -12.69
C GLN A 536 -16.46 -10.48 -14.15
N ALA A 537 -15.91 -11.61 -14.61
CA ALA A 537 -15.51 -11.77 -16.00
C ALA A 537 -16.69 -11.61 -16.97
N PHE A 538 -17.90 -12.03 -16.59
CA PHE A 538 -19.07 -11.95 -17.46
C PHE A 538 -19.89 -10.66 -17.31
N SER A 539 -19.75 -9.93 -16.22
CA SER A 539 -20.59 -8.78 -15.91
C SER A 539 -19.84 -7.45 -15.85
N PHE A 540 -18.62 -7.42 -15.34
CA PHE A 540 -17.79 -6.22 -15.34
C PHE A 540 -16.69 -6.24 -16.40
N LEU A 541 -15.96 -7.35 -16.55
CA LEU A 541 -14.80 -7.41 -17.43
C LEU A 541 -15.21 -7.76 -18.87
N CYS A 542 -15.93 -6.86 -19.51
CA CYS A 542 -16.36 -6.98 -20.91
C CYS A 542 -16.39 -5.61 -21.57
N GLU A 543 -16.27 -5.59 -22.89
CA GLU A 543 -16.23 -4.38 -23.73
C GLU A 543 -17.45 -3.47 -23.51
N SER A 544 -18.65 -4.05 -23.47
CA SER A 544 -19.88 -3.29 -23.27
C SER A 544 -19.89 -2.53 -21.94
N ARG A 545 -19.40 -3.14 -20.87
CA ARG A 545 -19.29 -2.51 -19.56
C ARG A 545 -18.21 -1.41 -19.56
N LYS A 546 -17.06 -1.67 -20.20
CA LYS A 546 -16.01 -0.67 -20.37
C LYS A 546 -16.55 0.57 -21.11
N LEU A 547 -17.28 0.38 -22.22
CA LEU A 547 -17.93 1.47 -22.94
C LEU A 547 -18.92 2.27 -22.09
N GLN A 548 -19.66 1.60 -21.21
CA GLN A 548 -20.59 2.24 -20.28
C GLN A 548 -19.83 3.19 -19.31
N PHE A 549 -18.74 2.74 -18.73
CA PHE A 549 -17.90 3.59 -17.88
C PHE A 549 -17.26 4.73 -18.67
N VAL A 550 -16.71 4.45 -19.85
CA VAL A 550 -16.10 5.46 -20.72
C VAL A 550 -17.09 6.58 -21.01
N LYS A 551 -18.33 6.24 -21.40
CA LYS A 551 -19.38 7.25 -21.66
C LYS A 551 -19.62 8.13 -20.45
N PHE A 552 -19.89 7.56 -19.29
CA PHE A 552 -20.20 8.31 -18.06
C PHE A 552 -19.01 9.17 -17.60
N LEU A 553 -17.81 8.62 -17.57
CA LEU A 553 -16.62 9.33 -17.11
C LEU A 553 -16.18 10.44 -18.06
N LYS A 554 -16.38 10.28 -19.38
CA LYS A 554 -16.14 11.35 -20.36
C LYS A 554 -17.18 12.48 -20.25
N GLU A 555 -18.47 12.14 -20.13
CA GLU A 555 -19.55 13.12 -19.96
C GLU A 555 -19.37 13.97 -18.69
N THR A 556 -18.68 13.44 -17.69
CA THR A 556 -18.36 14.14 -16.43
C THR A 556 -16.94 14.74 -16.38
N GLY A 557 -16.17 14.64 -17.48
CA GLY A 557 -14.84 15.24 -17.61
C GLY A 557 -13.75 14.53 -16.79
N ASN A 558 -13.95 13.27 -16.40
CA ASN A 558 -13.04 12.54 -15.52
C ASN A 558 -12.21 11.45 -16.21
N LEU A 559 -12.24 11.37 -17.54
CA LEU A 559 -11.47 10.39 -18.31
C LEU A 559 -10.71 11.09 -19.45
N PRO A 560 -9.72 11.93 -19.17
CA PRO A 560 -9.00 12.68 -20.20
C PRO A 560 -8.12 11.80 -21.10
N ILE A 561 -7.75 10.62 -20.61
CA ILE A 561 -6.98 9.62 -21.34
C ILE A 561 -7.32 8.23 -20.82
N TYR A 562 -7.27 7.21 -21.69
CA TYR A 562 -7.39 5.81 -21.30
C TYR A 562 -6.80 4.86 -22.36
N TYR A 563 -6.51 3.62 -21.95
CA TYR A 563 -6.11 2.54 -22.83
C TYR A 563 -7.37 1.86 -23.42
N PRO A 564 -7.59 1.82 -24.75
CA PRO A 564 -8.83 1.29 -25.34
C PRO A 564 -8.87 -0.23 -25.46
N GLY A 565 -7.72 -0.93 -25.42
CA GLY A 565 -7.65 -2.38 -25.62
C GLY A 565 -8.34 -3.22 -24.53
N ASP A 566 -8.41 -4.52 -24.75
CA ASP A 566 -9.10 -5.53 -23.93
C ASP A 566 -8.16 -6.32 -23.02
N VAL A 567 -6.97 -5.81 -22.75
CA VAL A 567 -5.96 -6.44 -21.89
C VAL A 567 -5.80 -5.70 -20.56
N ASP A 568 -5.32 -6.40 -19.56
CA ASP A 568 -5.03 -5.85 -18.22
C ASP A 568 -3.89 -4.81 -18.30
N VAL A 569 -4.23 -3.54 -18.35
CA VAL A 569 -3.28 -2.43 -18.25
C VAL A 569 -3.61 -1.58 -17.03
N TYR A 570 -2.71 -1.57 -16.05
CA TYR A 570 -2.75 -0.60 -14.95
C TYR A 570 -2.18 0.74 -15.41
N MET A 571 -2.90 1.82 -15.16
CA MET A 571 -2.52 3.16 -15.60
C MET A 571 -2.51 4.15 -14.45
N ARG A 572 -1.45 4.96 -14.39
CA ARG A 572 -1.36 6.19 -13.61
C ARG A 572 -1.20 7.37 -14.56
N ALA A 573 -1.96 8.43 -14.38
CA ALA A 573 -1.79 9.63 -15.19
C ALA A 573 -2.00 10.90 -14.36
N GLY A 574 -1.40 11.99 -14.80
CA GLY A 574 -1.56 13.31 -14.20
C GLY A 574 -0.80 14.40 -14.94
N TYR A 575 -1.14 15.66 -14.65
CA TYR A 575 -0.45 16.80 -15.21
C TYR A 575 0.78 17.17 -14.39
N LEU A 576 1.88 17.46 -15.09
CA LEU A 576 3.09 18.04 -14.52
C LEU A 576 3.00 19.57 -14.52
N ASN A 577 3.97 20.23 -13.89
CA ASN A 577 4.01 21.71 -13.82
C ASN A 577 4.19 22.39 -15.18
N ASP A 578 4.77 21.71 -16.17
CA ASP A 578 4.90 22.14 -17.55
C ASP A 578 3.62 21.93 -18.40
N ASN A 579 2.52 21.50 -17.78
CA ASN A 579 1.23 21.12 -18.39
C ASN A 579 1.30 19.92 -19.34
N SER A 580 2.40 19.19 -19.41
CA SER A 580 2.43 17.87 -20.06
C SER A 580 1.62 16.85 -19.25
N LEU A 581 0.95 15.95 -19.96
CA LEU A 581 0.25 14.81 -19.34
C LEU A 581 1.23 13.64 -19.25
N MET A 582 1.67 13.34 -18.03
CA MET A 582 2.45 12.13 -17.76
C MET A 582 1.52 10.92 -17.64
N VAL A 583 1.87 9.84 -18.32
CA VAL A 583 1.10 8.58 -18.31
C VAL A 583 2.05 7.43 -18.07
N ALA A 584 1.88 6.73 -16.95
CA ALA A 584 2.61 5.52 -16.62
C ALA A 584 1.72 4.29 -16.87
N LEU A 585 2.17 3.39 -17.73
CA LEU A 585 1.48 2.19 -18.17
C LEU A 585 2.20 0.95 -17.70
N PHE A 586 1.45 -0.01 -17.18
CA PHE A 586 1.94 -1.30 -16.73
C PHE A 586 1.09 -2.40 -17.36
N ASN A 587 1.69 -3.20 -18.25
CA ASN A 587 1.03 -4.39 -18.75
C ASN A 587 1.07 -5.49 -17.68
N ILE A 588 -0.09 -5.86 -17.18
CA ILE A 588 -0.27 -6.91 -16.19
C ILE A 588 -0.67 -8.25 -16.84
N CYS A 589 -1.11 -8.20 -18.11
CA CYS A 589 -1.37 -9.39 -18.92
C CYS A 589 -0.06 -10.12 -19.25
N LEU A 590 -0.16 -11.41 -19.51
CA LEU A 590 0.99 -12.20 -19.98
C LEU A 590 1.29 -11.99 -21.46
N ASP A 591 0.30 -11.52 -22.23
CA ASP A 591 0.48 -11.19 -23.64
C ASP A 591 1.21 -9.85 -23.80
N PRO A 592 2.25 -9.77 -24.63
CA PRO A 592 2.90 -8.50 -24.95
C PRO A 592 1.97 -7.61 -25.79
N ILE A 593 2.15 -6.31 -25.66
CA ILE A 593 1.50 -5.30 -26.49
C ILE A 593 2.57 -4.71 -27.39
N ASP A 594 2.42 -4.89 -28.72
CA ASP A 594 3.44 -4.47 -29.69
C ASP A 594 3.48 -2.94 -29.87
N GLU A 595 2.32 -2.29 -29.84
CA GLU A 595 2.17 -0.84 -29.92
C GLU A 595 1.20 -0.35 -28.84
N ILE A 596 1.57 0.69 -28.12
CA ILE A 596 0.69 1.28 -27.09
C ILE A 596 -0.43 2.05 -27.77
N SER A 597 -1.67 1.70 -27.49
CA SER A 597 -2.86 2.42 -27.95
C SER A 597 -3.45 3.30 -26.85
N LEU A 598 -3.81 4.54 -27.16
CA LEU A 598 -4.38 5.52 -26.24
C LEU A 598 -5.54 6.27 -26.90
N ILE A 599 -6.55 6.61 -26.11
CA ILE A 599 -7.54 7.61 -26.48
C ILE A 599 -7.37 8.80 -25.52
N CYS A 600 -7.17 9.99 -26.08
CA CYS A 600 -6.93 11.22 -25.35
C CYS A 600 -7.86 12.32 -25.85
N ASP A 601 -8.41 13.14 -24.93
CA ASP A 601 -9.30 14.23 -25.28
C ASP A 601 -8.56 15.48 -25.80
N LYS A 602 -7.23 15.54 -25.61
CA LYS A 602 -6.39 16.65 -26.10
C LYS A 602 -5.80 16.31 -27.47
N LYS A 603 -5.64 17.35 -28.31
CA LYS A 603 -4.81 17.26 -29.51
C LYS A 603 -3.36 17.01 -29.10
N ILE A 604 -2.75 16.02 -29.70
CA ILE A 604 -1.37 15.63 -29.40
C ILE A 604 -0.44 16.19 -30.46
N ASN A 605 0.58 16.92 -30.02
CA ASN A 605 1.61 17.45 -30.90
C ASN A 605 2.92 16.64 -30.77
N LYS A 606 3.18 16.10 -29.58
CA LYS A 606 4.40 15.37 -29.29
C LYS A 606 4.15 14.31 -28.20
N ILE A 607 4.80 13.17 -28.37
CA ILE A 607 4.89 12.13 -27.34
C ILE A 607 6.36 11.83 -27.06
N GLU A 608 6.73 11.82 -25.80
CA GLU A 608 8.05 11.43 -25.35
C GLU A 608 7.95 10.27 -24.34
N LYS A 609 9.00 9.46 -24.23
CA LYS A 609 9.11 8.45 -23.16
C LYS A 609 10.31 8.72 -22.26
N LEU A 610 10.19 8.28 -21.00
CA LEU A 610 11.30 8.25 -20.07
C LEU A 610 12.18 7.02 -20.35
N THR A 611 13.49 7.26 -20.58
CA THR A 611 14.45 6.18 -20.80
C THR A 611 15.00 5.62 -19.48
N SER A 612 15.69 4.49 -19.54
CA SER A 612 16.41 3.91 -18.40
C SER A 612 17.44 4.85 -17.76
N GLU A 613 17.97 5.79 -18.54
CA GLU A 613 18.93 6.82 -18.10
C GLU A 613 18.25 8.09 -17.53
N GLY A 614 16.92 8.09 -17.41
CA GLY A 614 16.17 9.25 -16.91
C GLY A 614 16.02 10.41 -17.90
N LYS A 615 16.15 10.16 -19.21
CA LYS A 615 16.00 11.17 -20.25
C LYS A 615 14.68 11.02 -20.96
N ARG A 616 14.07 12.14 -21.41
CA ARG A 616 12.91 12.13 -22.30
C ARG A 616 13.40 12.04 -23.75
N ILE A 617 12.87 11.08 -24.50
CA ILE A 617 13.13 10.93 -25.94
C ILE A 617 11.79 10.88 -26.69
N THR A 618 11.76 11.48 -27.88
CA THR A 618 10.55 11.50 -28.73
C THR A 618 10.23 10.10 -29.24
N CYS A 619 8.94 9.73 -29.20
CA CYS A 619 8.39 8.51 -29.78
C CYS A 619 7.66 8.82 -31.08
N ASP A 620 7.77 7.92 -32.05
CA ASP A 620 6.92 7.92 -33.23
C ASP A 620 5.51 7.49 -32.85
N PHE A 621 4.51 8.19 -33.39
CA PHE A 621 3.11 7.85 -33.19
C PHE A 621 2.28 8.21 -34.45
N TYR A 622 1.11 7.61 -34.55
CA TYR A 622 0.10 7.96 -35.55
C TYR A 622 -1.30 7.88 -34.93
N GLU A 623 -2.25 8.52 -35.57
CA GLU A 623 -3.66 8.49 -35.17
C GLU A 623 -4.47 7.79 -36.25
N GLN A 624 -5.33 6.84 -35.84
CA GLN A 624 -6.27 6.16 -36.69
C GLN A 624 -7.59 5.97 -35.94
N ASP A 625 -8.71 6.36 -36.55
CA ASP A 625 -10.06 6.22 -35.97
C ASP A 625 -10.22 6.79 -34.54
N GLY A 626 -9.50 7.87 -34.24
CA GLY A 626 -9.50 8.53 -32.92
C GLY A 626 -8.69 7.80 -31.86
N VAL A 627 -7.94 6.76 -32.26
CA VAL A 627 -6.98 6.05 -31.41
C VAL A 627 -5.57 6.48 -31.78
N ILE A 628 -4.76 6.80 -30.79
CA ILE A 628 -3.36 7.14 -30.91
C ILE A 628 -2.54 5.89 -30.69
N TYR A 629 -1.72 5.52 -31.66
CA TYR A 629 -0.80 4.40 -31.60
C TYR A 629 0.62 4.92 -31.46
N VAL A 630 1.26 4.61 -30.32
CA VAL A 630 2.66 4.92 -30.06
C VAL A 630 3.50 3.71 -30.41
N LYS A 631 4.49 3.87 -31.29
CA LYS A 631 5.36 2.78 -31.76
C LYS A 631 6.37 2.34 -30.71
N GLU A 632 5.84 1.98 -29.54
CA GLU A 632 6.59 1.47 -28.40
C GLU A 632 5.89 0.23 -27.86
N PRO A 633 6.63 -0.86 -27.58
CA PRO A 633 6.05 -2.06 -27.00
C PRO A 633 5.79 -1.85 -25.50
N LEU A 634 4.72 -2.44 -25.00
CA LEU A 634 4.43 -2.54 -23.57
C LEU A 634 4.47 -4.02 -23.15
N ASN A 635 5.67 -4.45 -22.75
CA ASN A 635 5.89 -5.82 -22.31
C ASN A 635 5.37 -6.04 -20.87
N THR A 636 5.07 -7.31 -20.55
CA THR A 636 4.59 -7.69 -19.21
C THR A 636 5.53 -7.20 -18.12
N LEU A 637 5.00 -6.44 -17.14
CA LEU A 637 5.74 -5.89 -16.00
C LEU A 637 6.96 -5.04 -16.39
N ALA A 638 6.97 -4.47 -17.58
CA ALA A 638 7.96 -3.51 -18.04
C ALA A 638 7.27 -2.14 -18.21
N PRO A 639 7.19 -1.32 -17.15
CA PRO A 639 6.46 -0.06 -17.18
C PRO A 639 7.04 0.91 -18.22
N VAL A 640 6.13 1.63 -18.89
CA VAL A 640 6.47 2.70 -19.82
C VAL A 640 5.87 3.99 -19.29
N VAL A 641 6.67 5.05 -19.20
CA VAL A 641 6.23 6.39 -18.79
C VAL A 641 6.31 7.31 -19.99
N LEU A 642 5.16 7.82 -20.42
CA LEU A 642 5.00 8.74 -21.55
C LEU A 642 4.69 10.16 -21.07
N PHE A 643 5.08 11.14 -21.87
CA PHE A 643 4.74 12.55 -21.71
C PHE A 643 4.06 13.01 -23.00
N ILE A 644 2.85 13.54 -22.86
CA ILE A 644 1.98 13.94 -23.96
C ILE A 644 1.78 15.46 -23.90
N SER A 645 2.11 16.17 -24.99
CA SER A 645 2.02 17.62 -25.11
C SER A 645 1.40 18.07 -26.44
#